data_7be03b56b20eeb316abd3e97040874f7
#
_entry.id   7be03b56b20eeb316abd3e97040874f7
#
_cell.length_a   1.000
_cell.length_b   1.000
_cell.length_c   1.000
_cell.angle_alpha   90.00
_cell.angle_beta   90.00
_cell.angle_gamma   90.00
#
_symmetry.space_group_name_H-M   'P 1'
#
loop_
_entity.id
_entity.type
_entity.pdbx_description
1 polymer ?
#
loop_
_entity_poly.entity_id
_entity_poly.type
_entity_poly.pdbx_seq_one_letter_code
_entity_poly.pdbx_strand_id
1 'polypeptide(L)'
;MTVLKHLTKRLKVSVGVLAVSSTLVGSAFAKNDINIDYEKFTTDNGLTVIVHEDRKAPVVAVAVWYKVGSKDEPNGKSGFAHLFEHLMFNGTENYDDEWFGPLQEAGATGLNGTTNFDRTNYFQTVPTPALDRILWMESDRMGHLLGAVTQEKLDEQRGVVQNEKRQGEDQPYGSVFTHIFEGLFPIGHPYHHTVIGSMEDLNSASLDDVKGWFNQYYGPNNAILVLSGDINAEEAKPLVNKYFADIEPGPALSKWEAWVPKRNANTREVIQDKVPQSRIYRLWVSPENTSSTATDLFIAASVMGDGKNSRLYKELVYDQQIATNASVFNYELQMASIFGVTVDVKDGVDVATVEKEIDKVISEFLSKGPSKDEVKLVSTKRRASIIRGLEEVGGFGGKADTLASGEFIAGDPNYFKTELSELGQATPKGVKAAANKWLKEGWHQITVVPFIEHTASTEGVDRSSGLPSIDAETQLSFPEVTETTLSNGVKVVFAKRSTVPLVNVAVQFDAGYAADAGGKLGLASFTTQMLDEGAGKYDALELAAELEQLGTDLNAGSNLDTTTVSMSMLTENMEPSLALMGNILKSPTFKKEEIERQRALILSNIAQQKTRPVSIALTLLPPLIYGEGHAYGIPFTGTGTEQDVQAITRDDLVNFKNTWLRPDNATIFVVGDTTLGAIKPMLEKEFGKWKVEGSKGAKQIAEASMPEQGQAIIIDRPGAQQSLILAAHLAPPTGADNNIAINAMNLTLGGAFTARVNMNLREDKSWSYGAYTFLQDARGQRPFMVYAPVQTDKTGPSLLELKKELNAYIGDKPPMANELERARLDEVRSLPGQFETAEAVMYSLLSSKRFNREYNYPESLVEKYNGLSLDDLS
;
A
#
# COMPACT_ATOMS: atom_id res chain seq x y z
N MET A 1 -28.98 21.79 -70.98
CA MET A 1 -29.76 21.68 -69.70
C MET A 1 -29.65 20.32 -68.98
N THR A 2 -29.01 19.33 -69.57
CA THR A 2 -28.92 17.97 -69.01
C THR A 2 -27.69 17.74 -68.13
N VAL A 3 -26.67 18.56 -68.23
CA VAL A 3 -25.43 18.45 -67.45
C VAL A 3 -25.50 19.05 -66.04
N LEU A 4 -26.36 20.06 -65.85
CA LEU A 4 -26.56 20.74 -64.58
C LEU A 4 -27.40 19.94 -63.53
N LYS A 5 -28.24 18.97 -63.99
CA LYS A 5 -29.03 18.13 -63.10
C LYS A 5 -28.24 16.98 -62.47
N HIS A 6 -27.10 16.59 -63.02
CA HIS A 6 -26.27 15.52 -62.49
C HIS A 6 -25.25 16.04 -61.45
N LEU A 7 -24.83 17.28 -61.52
CA LEU A 7 -23.90 17.87 -60.52
C LEU A 7 -24.62 18.20 -59.20
N THR A 8 -25.89 18.60 -59.26
CA THR A 8 -26.66 18.92 -58.04
C THR A 8 -27.06 17.64 -57.27
N LYS A 9 -27.19 16.47 -57.96
CA LYS A 9 -27.51 15.22 -57.30
C LYS A 9 -26.29 14.57 -56.61
N ARG A 10 -25.06 14.79 -57.11
CA ARG A 10 -23.82 14.35 -56.45
C ARG A 10 -23.43 15.23 -55.27
N LEU A 11 -23.71 16.53 -55.31
CA LEU A 11 -23.45 17.42 -54.19
C LEU A 11 -24.38 17.14 -52.98
N LYS A 12 -25.67 16.79 -53.26
CA LYS A 12 -26.62 16.47 -52.17
C LYS A 12 -26.29 15.15 -51.46
N VAL A 13 -25.71 14.16 -52.15
CA VAL A 13 -25.30 12.88 -51.55
C VAL A 13 -24.01 13.03 -50.74
N SER A 14 -23.09 13.86 -51.17
CA SER A 14 -21.83 14.12 -50.42
C SER A 14 -22.07 14.93 -49.13
N VAL A 15 -23.01 15.85 -49.12
CA VAL A 15 -23.36 16.63 -47.90
C VAL A 15 -24.19 15.77 -46.93
N GLY A 16 -25.01 14.85 -47.41
CA GLY A 16 -25.75 13.89 -46.58
C GLY A 16 -24.85 12.86 -45.88
N VAL A 17 -23.78 12.44 -46.56
CA VAL A 17 -22.80 11.51 -45.95
C VAL A 17 -21.88 12.19 -44.94
N LEU A 18 -21.48 13.45 -45.17
CA LEU A 18 -20.71 14.22 -44.18
C LEU A 18 -21.54 14.57 -42.91
N ALA A 19 -22.84 14.85 -43.08
CA ALA A 19 -23.73 15.16 -41.94
C ALA A 19 -24.05 13.90 -41.12
N VAL A 20 -24.13 12.72 -41.73
CA VAL A 20 -24.32 11.41 -41.01
C VAL A 20 -23.02 10.97 -40.34
N SER A 21 -21.86 11.25 -40.93
CA SER A 21 -20.57 10.93 -40.30
C SER A 21 -20.23 11.83 -39.11
N SER A 22 -20.65 13.10 -39.12
CA SER A 22 -20.42 14.01 -37.99
C SER A 22 -21.38 13.77 -36.82
N THR A 23 -22.59 13.26 -37.08
CA THR A 23 -23.54 12.86 -36.02
C THR A 23 -23.21 11.49 -35.41
N LEU A 24 -22.54 10.61 -36.12
CA LEU A 24 -22.09 9.32 -35.57
C LEU A 24 -20.81 9.42 -34.73
N VAL A 25 -19.96 10.42 -34.97
CA VAL A 25 -18.78 10.67 -34.12
C VAL A 25 -19.16 11.44 -32.86
N GLY A 26 -20.23 12.27 -32.89
CA GLY A 26 -20.78 12.95 -31.70
C GLY A 26 -21.56 12.02 -30.76
N SER A 27 -22.12 10.93 -31.28
CA SER A 27 -22.89 9.99 -30.45
C SER A 27 -22.04 8.87 -29.82
N ALA A 28 -20.77 8.73 -30.17
CA ALA A 28 -19.88 7.75 -29.54
C ALA A 28 -19.30 8.24 -28.19
N PHE A 29 -19.38 9.55 -27.90
CA PHE A 29 -19.00 10.10 -26.60
C PHE A 29 -20.19 10.35 -25.65
N ALA A 30 -21.42 10.09 -26.07
CA ALA A 30 -22.63 10.31 -25.27
C ALA A 30 -23.18 8.99 -24.65
N LYS A 31 -22.33 8.01 -24.44
CA LYS A 31 -22.74 6.73 -23.84
C LYS A 31 -21.80 6.35 -22.71
N ASN A 32 -22.04 6.94 -21.59
CA ASN A 32 -21.89 6.48 -20.22
C ASN A 32 -21.92 7.70 -19.28
N ASP A 33 -23.08 8.33 -19.15
CA ASP A 33 -23.36 9.17 -17.99
C ASP A 33 -23.39 8.22 -16.78
N ILE A 34 -22.29 8.25 -16.02
CA ILE A 34 -22.22 7.54 -14.76
C ILE A 34 -23.22 8.23 -13.84
N ASN A 35 -24.21 7.47 -13.40
CA ASN A 35 -25.26 7.95 -12.53
C ASN A 35 -25.33 7.08 -11.27
N ILE A 36 -25.50 7.74 -10.13
CA ILE A 36 -25.96 7.11 -8.91
C ILE A 36 -27.38 7.59 -8.70
N ASP A 37 -28.36 6.72 -9.00
CA ASP A 37 -29.76 7.06 -8.77
C ASP A 37 -30.00 7.05 -7.25
N TYR A 38 -30.59 8.11 -6.73
CA TYR A 38 -30.91 8.20 -5.31
C TYR A 38 -32.26 8.89 -5.10
N GLU A 39 -32.85 8.60 -3.95
CA GLU A 39 -33.94 9.42 -3.41
C GLU A 39 -33.41 10.21 -2.20
N LYS A 40 -33.74 11.50 -2.15
CA LYS A 40 -33.40 12.38 -1.04
C LYS A 40 -34.67 12.90 -0.37
N PHE A 41 -34.74 12.81 0.93
CA PHE A 41 -35.82 13.41 1.71
C PHE A 41 -35.26 13.97 3.03
N THR A 42 -36.04 14.81 3.69
CA THR A 42 -35.72 15.34 5.01
C THR A 42 -36.83 14.96 5.98
N THR A 43 -36.45 14.48 7.15
CA THR A 43 -37.40 14.20 8.23
C THR A 43 -37.89 15.49 8.89
N ASP A 44 -38.95 15.40 9.67
CA ASP A 44 -39.55 16.59 10.34
C ASP A 44 -38.59 17.26 11.30
N ASN A 45 -37.66 16.52 11.90
CA ASN A 45 -36.59 17.03 12.79
C ASN A 45 -35.34 17.49 12.03
N GLY A 46 -35.35 17.50 10.70
CA GLY A 46 -34.32 18.09 9.87
C GLY A 46 -33.20 17.17 9.39
N LEU A 47 -33.23 15.85 9.71
CA LEU A 47 -32.26 14.90 9.21
C LEU A 47 -32.36 14.77 7.69
N THR A 48 -31.27 15.03 6.99
CA THR A 48 -31.16 14.78 5.54
C THR A 48 -30.89 13.32 5.30
N VAL A 49 -31.75 12.64 4.56
CA VAL A 49 -31.61 11.22 4.23
C VAL A 49 -31.46 11.03 2.73
N ILE A 50 -30.48 10.24 2.34
CA ILE A 50 -30.20 9.87 0.95
C ILE A 50 -30.23 8.36 0.85
N VAL A 51 -31.01 7.81 -0.06
CA VAL A 51 -31.15 6.37 -0.28
C VAL A 51 -30.78 6.04 -1.71
N HIS A 52 -29.83 5.13 -1.88
CA HIS A 52 -29.43 4.57 -3.17
C HIS A 52 -29.68 3.07 -3.18
N GLU A 53 -30.52 2.61 -4.10
CA GLU A 53 -30.82 1.21 -4.27
C GLU A 53 -29.77 0.52 -5.15
N ASP A 54 -29.09 -0.50 -4.62
CA ASP A 54 -28.15 -1.37 -5.32
C ASP A 54 -28.28 -2.82 -4.82
N ARG A 55 -29.08 -3.63 -5.54
CA ARG A 55 -29.41 -5.02 -5.18
C ARG A 55 -28.35 -6.05 -5.61
N LYS A 56 -27.16 -5.63 -6.02
CA LYS A 56 -26.09 -6.57 -6.47
C LYS A 56 -25.56 -7.49 -5.36
N ALA A 57 -25.69 -7.08 -4.11
CA ALA A 57 -25.32 -7.87 -2.94
C ALA A 57 -26.31 -7.57 -1.79
N PRO A 58 -26.63 -8.55 -0.91
CA PRO A 58 -27.57 -8.36 0.19
C PRO A 58 -26.90 -7.59 1.36
N VAL A 59 -26.39 -6.42 1.08
CA VAL A 59 -25.71 -5.54 2.05
C VAL A 59 -26.18 -4.10 1.91
N VAL A 60 -26.13 -3.36 3.02
CA VAL A 60 -26.44 -1.94 3.08
C VAL A 60 -25.29 -1.20 3.74
N ALA A 61 -24.75 -0.23 3.06
CA ALA A 61 -23.84 0.76 3.64
C ALA A 61 -24.68 1.82 4.37
N VAL A 62 -24.36 2.07 5.63
CA VAL A 62 -24.93 3.11 6.47
C VAL A 62 -23.84 4.11 6.78
N ALA A 63 -24.02 5.36 6.40
CA ALA A 63 -23.08 6.43 6.66
C ALA A 63 -23.79 7.64 7.27
N VAL A 64 -23.32 8.10 8.43
CA VAL A 64 -23.80 9.29 9.12
C VAL A 64 -22.71 10.35 9.09
N TRP A 65 -22.99 11.49 8.48
CA TRP A 65 -22.08 12.63 8.38
C TRP A 65 -22.63 13.80 9.20
N TYR A 66 -21.85 14.30 10.15
CA TYR A 66 -22.14 15.52 10.88
C TYR A 66 -21.35 16.68 10.27
N LYS A 67 -22.04 17.81 10.03
CA LYS A 67 -21.43 19.03 9.45
C LYS A 67 -20.68 19.82 10.51
N VAL A 68 -19.76 19.16 11.21
CA VAL A 68 -18.92 19.69 12.25
C VAL A 68 -17.54 19.04 12.19
N GLY A 69 -16.48 19.82 12.28
CA GLY A 69 -15.10 19.36 12.29
C GLY A 69 -14.23 20.27 13.15
N SER A 70 -12.92 20.15 13.04
CA SER A 70 -12.02 20.92 13.90
C SER A 70 -12.05 22.43 13.64
N LYS A 71 -12.56 22.89 12.49
CA LYS A 71 -12.79 24.32 12.22
C LYS A 71 -13.82 24.98 13.18
N ASP A 72 -14.68 24.16 13.77
CA ASP A 72 -15.77 24.61 14.64
C ASP A 72 -15.35 24.67 16.13
N GLU A 73 -14.11 24.30 16.42
CA GLU A 73 -13.57 24.25 17.78
C GLU A 73 -13.37 25.64 18.36
N PRO A 74 -13.77 25.85 19.64
CA PRO A 74 -13.48 27.09 20.32
C PRO A 74 -11.98 27.29 20.54
N ASN A 75 -11.53 28.54 20.58
CA ASN A 75 -10.13 28.86 20.91
C ASN A 75 -9.70 28.20 22.25
N GLY A 76 -8.53 27.55 22.26
CA GLY A 76 -8.00 26.83 23.40
C GLY A 76 -8.66 25.45 23.63
N LYS A 77 -9.32 24.90 22.59
CA LYS A 77 -9.97 23.58 22.60
C LYS A 77 -9.65 22.80 21.32
N SER A 78 -8.45 22.99 20.75
CA SER A 78 -8.05 22.24 19.56
C SER A 78 -7.93 20.73 19.84
N GLY A 79 -8.37 19.90 18.88
CA GLY A 79 -8.45 18.44 19.01
C GLY A 79 -9.76 17.94 19.62
N PHE A 80 -10.69 18.86 19.92
CA PHE A 80 -11.92 18.52 20.62
C PHE A 80 -12.91 17.76 19.71
N ALA A 81 -12.99 18.12 18.44
CA ALA A 81 -13.83 17.41 17.48
C ALA A 81 -13.40 15.95 17.29
N HIS A 82 -12.09 15.70 17.27
CA HIS A 82 -11.52 14.37 17.18
C HIS A 82 -11.67 13.58 18.48
N LEU A 83 -11.44 14.20 19.64
CA LEU A 83 -11.72 13.58 20.93
C LEU A 83 -13.21 13.16 21.03
N PHE A 84 -14.10 14.00 20.50
CA PHE A 84 -15.52 13.71 20.49
C PHE A 84 -15.88 12.54 19.55
N GLU A 85 -15.20 12.40 18.42
CA GLU A 85 -15.31 11.21 17.57
C GLU A 85 -15.06 9.92 18.36
N HIS A 86 -13.98 9.89 19.19
CA HIS A 86 -13.68 8.75 20.04
C HIS A 86 -14.76 8.47 21.07
N LEU A 87 -15.29 9.51 21.71
CA LEU A 87 -16.38 9.37 22.70
C LEU A 87 -17.64 8.75 22.09
N MET A 88 -17.90 8.98 20.81
CA MET A 88 -19.03 8.40 20.08
C MET A 88 -18.95 6.88 19.92
N PHE A 89 -17.81 6.24 20.20
CA PHE A 89 -17.64 4.80 20.20
C PHE A 89 -17.70 4.16 21.60
N ASN A 90 -17.87 4.96 22.65
CA ASN A 90 -17.80 4.48 24.04
C ASN A 90 -19.16 4.21 24.70
N GLY A 91 -20.15 3.82 23.90
CA GLY A 91 -21.48 3.48 24.38
C GLY A 91 -22.44 4.65 24.43
N THR A 92 -23.69 4.33 24.67
CA THR A 92 -24.85 5.22 24.75
C THR A 92 -25.67 4.92 26.02
N GLU A 93 -26.74 5.68 26.29
CA GLU A 93 -27.61 5.47 27.45
C GLU A 93 -28.29 4.09 27.45
N ASN A 94 -28.57 3.54 26.24
CA ASN A 94 -29.29 2.27 26.12
C ASN A 94 -28.36 1.10 25.77
N TYR A 95 -27.11 1.39 25.39
CA TYR A 95 -26.06 0.40 25.16
C TYR A 95 -24.71 0.97 25.68
N ASP A 96 -24.45 0.77 26.95
CA ASP A 96 -23.28 1.32 27.63
C ASP A 96 -22.09 0.34 27.62
N ASP A 97 -21.64 -0.03 26.43
CA ASP A 97 -20.51 -0.93 26.17
C ASP A 97 -19.78 -0.52 24.89
N GLU A 98 -18.73 -1.24 24.56
CA GLU A 98 -17.88 -1.02 23.39
C GLU A 98 -18.71 -1.16 22.09
N TRP A 99 -18.58 -0.15 21.20
CA TRP A 99 -19.45 0.01 20.04
C TRP A 99 -19.19 -1.00 18.92
N PHE A 100 -17.93 -1.45 18.76
CA PHE A 100 -17.54 -2.34 17.66
C PHE A 100 -18.02 -3.78 17.84
N GLY A 101 -18.20 -4.23 19.07
CA GLY A 101 -18.64 -5.60 19.36
C GLY A 101 -19.93 -5.98 18.63
N PRO A 102 -21.07 -5.27 18.87
CA PRO A 102 -22.34 -5.53 18.18
C PRO A 102 -22.29 -5.38 16.66
N LEU A 103 -21.44 -4.46 16.16
CA LEU A 103 -21.23 -4.27 14.71
C LEU A 103 -20.54 -5.47 14.09
N GLN A 104 -19.49 -5.98 14.74
CA GLN A 104 -18.77 -7.18 14.29
C GLN A 104 -19.67 -8.43 14.34
N GLU A 105 -20.46 -8.59 15.41
CA GLU A 105 -21.46 -9.66 15.52
C GLU A 105 -22.50 -9.59 14.42
N ALA A 106 -22.88 -8.38 13.98
CA ALA A 106 -23.78 -8.15 12.88
C ALA A 106 -23.16 -8.43 11.50
N GLY A 107 -21.87 -8.72 11.44
CA GLY A 107 -21.13 -8.91 10.19
C GLY A 107 -20.77 -7.61 9.48
N ALA A 108 -20.62 -6.52 10.22
CA ALA A 108 -20.23 -5.23 9.67
C ALA A 108 -18.81 -5.27 9.07
N THR A 109 -18.66 -4.65 7.92
CA THR A 109 -17.38 -4.47 7.22
C THR A 109 -17.15 -3.00 6.92
N GLY A 110 -15.90 -2.62 6.69
CA GLY A 110 -15.53 -1.25 6.34
C GLY A 110 -15.97 -0.21 7.38
N LEU A 111 -16.08 -0.63 8.65
CA LEU A 111 -16.51 0.25 9.74
C LEU A 111 -15.40 1.21 10.15
N ASN A 112 -15.74 2.50 10.27
CA ASN A 112 -14.81 3.53 10.70
C ASN A 112 -15.55 4.79 11.17
N GLY A 113 -14.85 5.63 11.93
CA GLY A 113 -15.17 7.03 12.15
C GLY A 113 -14.00 7.89 11.70
N THR A 114 -14.26 9.10 11.21
CA THR A 114 -13.19 10.03 10.84
C THR A 114 -13.60 11.47 11.11
N THR A 115 -12.67 12.26 11.60
CA THR A 115 -12.79 13.71 11.73
C THR A 115 -11.76 14.40 10.84
N ASN A 116 -12.20 15.41 10.11
CA ASN A 116 -11.30 16.34 9.45
C ASN A 116 -11.62 17.78 9.88
N PHE A 117 -11.06 18.75 9.20
CA PHE A 117 -11.32 20.16 9.50
C PHE A 117 -12.80 20.54 9.37
N ASP A 118 -13.52 19.89 8.45
CA ASP A 118 -14.84 20.35 8.00
C ASP A 118 -16.00 19.49 8.47
N ARG A 119 -15.75 18.20 8.74
CA ARG A 119 -16.80 17.22 9.08
C ARG A 119 -16.31 16.09 9.96
N THR A 120 -17.26 15.43 10.63
CA THR A 120 -17.07 14.15 11.32
C THR A 120 -18.06 13.13 10.76
N ASN A 121 -17.63 11.93 10.44
CA ASN A 121 -18.51 10.88 9.93
C ASN A 121 -18.25 9.52 10.56
N TYR A 122 -19.28 8.69 10.51
CA TYR A 122 -19.27 7.28 10.94
C TYR A 122 -19.92 6.45 9.86
N PHE A 123 -19.35 5.32 9.53
CA PHE A 123 -19.89 4.46 8.46
C PHE A 123 -19.51 3.00 8.64
N GLN A 124 -20.37 2.12 8.15
CA GLN A 124 -20.19 0.68 8.08
C GLN A 124 -21.05 0.11 6.95
N THR A 125 -20.67 -1.06 6.45
CA THR A 125 -21.49 -1.86 5.53
C THR A 125 -21.91 -3.14 6.24
N VAL A 126 -23.21 -3.43 6.23
CA VAL A 126 -23.78 -4.57 6.94
C VAL A 126 -24.65 -5.44 6.03
N PRO A 127 -24.80 -6.74 6.32
CA PRO A 127 -25.82 -7.57 5.71
C PRO A 127 -27.22 -6.96 5.91
N THR A 128 -28.09 -7.02 4.90
CA THR A 128 -29.46 -6.43 4.95
C THR A 128 -30.26 -6.81 6.21
N PRO A 129 -30.24 -8.07 6.71
CA PRO A 129 -30.95 -8.41 7.94
C PRO A 129 -30.45 -7.70 9.22
N ALA A 130 -29.23 -7.14 9.21
CA ALA A 130 -28.65 -6.42 10.34
C ALA A 130 -29.00 -4.92 10.33
N LEU A 131 -29.59 -4.40 9.25
CA LEU A 131 -29.83 -2.96 9.08
C LEU A 131 -30.67 -2.36 10.23
N ASP A 132 -31.71 -3.08 10.70
CA ASP A 132 -32.57 -2.62 11.80
C ASP A 132 -31.75 -2.37 13.08
N ARG A 133 -30.80 -3.27 13.41
CA ARG A 133 -29.85 -3.10 14.53
C ARG A 133 -28.97 -1.87 14.34
N ILE A 134 -28.43 -1.66 13.14
CA ILE A 134 -27.51 -0.55 12.89
C ILE A 134 -28.21 0.80 12.95
N LEU A 135 -29.42 0.90 12.39
CA LEU A 135 -30.19 2.14 12.50
C LEU A 135 -30.59 2.43 13.94
N TRP A 136 -30.89 1.40 14.74
CA TRP A 136 -31.10 1.56 16.17
C TRP A 136 -29.82 2.12 16.83
N MET A 137 -28.65 1.52 16.57
CA MET A 137 -27.37 1.98 17.15
C MET A 137 -27.05 3.42 16.74
N GLU A 138 -27.15 3.75 15.45
CA GLU A 138 -26.86 5.10 14.96
C GLU A 138 -27.81 6.15 15.53
N SER A 139 -29.07 5.82 15.67
CA SER A 139 -30.05 6.74 16.27
C SER A 139 -29.83 6.90 17.76
N ASP A 140 -29.46 5.83 18.48
CA ASP A 140 -29.17 5.88 19.92
C ASP A 140 -27.91 6.74 20.16
N ARG A 141 -26.88 6.58 19.32
CA ARG A 141 -25.70 7.45 19.35
C ARG A 141 -26.03 8.90 19.04
N MET A 142 -26.95 9.18 18.11
CA MET A 142 -27.36 10.54 17.76
C MET A 142 -28.22 11.22 18.83
N GLY A 143 -29.09 10.48 19.49
CA GLY A 143 -30.10 11.03 20.41
C GLY A 143 -29.82 10.82 21.89
N HIS A 144 -29.07 9.75 22.25
CA HIS A 144 -28.98 9.24 23.63
C HIS A 144 -27.50 8.97 24.05
N LEU A 145 -26.56 9.79 23.62
CA LEU A 145 -25.15 9.65 23.98
C LEU A 145 -24.84 10.17 25.37
N LEU A 146 -25.39 11.35 25.72
CA LEU A 146 -24.89 12.17 26.83
C LEU A 146 -25.02 11.51 28.23
N GLY A 147 -26.02 10.67 28.43
CA GLY A 147 -26.19 9.93 29.70
C GLY A 147 -25.12 8.89 29.94
N ALA A 148 -24.50 8.37 28.90
CA ALA A 148 -23.41 7.43 29.00
C ALA A 148 -22.03 8.08 29.11
N VAL A 149 -21.88 9.37 28.79
CA VAL A 149 -20.60 10.08 28.85
C VAL A 149 -20.29 10.49 30.30
N THR A 150 -19.33 9.79 30.88
CA THR A 150 -18.85 10.05 32.26
C THR A 150 -17.47 10.75 32.23
N GLN A 151 -17.05 11.28 33.38
CA GLN A 151 -15.70 11.85 33.52
C GLN A 151 -14.62 10.78 33.26
N GLU A 152 -14.87 9.55 33.69
CA GLU A 152 -13.94 8.43 33.49
C GLU A 152 -13.73 8.12 31.99
N LYS A 153 -14.81 8.00 31.22
CA LYS A 153 -14.77 7.80 29.78
C LYS A 153 -14.08 8.97 29.05
N LEU A 154 -14.35 10.20 29.47
CA LEU A 154 -13.68 11.37 28.92
C LEU A 154 -12.18 11.32 29.18
N ASP A 155 -11.76 10.97 30.39
CA ASP A 155 -10.35 10.91 30.77
C ASP A 155 -9.64 9.74 30.05
N GLU A 156 -10.30 8.61 29.87
CA GLU A 156 -9.83 7.48 29.09
C GLU A 156 -9.60 7.88 27.63
N GLN A 157 -10.62 8.41 26.95
CA GLN A 157 -10.52 8.75 25.54
C GLN A 157 -9.57 9.92 25.29
N ARG A 158 -9.47 10.87 26.22
CA ARG A 158 -8.41 11.89 26.21
C ARG A 158 -7.03 11.22 26.19
N GLY A 159 -6.83 10.21 27.05
CA GLY A 159 -5.59 9.42 27.08
C GLY A 159 -5.30 8.71 25.75
N VAL A 160 -6.32 8.14 25.11
CA VAL A 160 -6.21 7.48 23.80
C VAL A 160 -5.79 8.49 22.73
N VAL A 161 -6.49 9.62 22.59
CA VAL A 161 -6.17 10.66 21.60
C VAL A 161 -4.77 11.26 21.83
N GLN A 162 -4.38 11.46 23.09
CA GLN A 162 -3.03 11.92 23.41
C GLN A 162 -1.95 10.89 23.04
N ASN A 163 -2.22 9.60 23.21
CA ASN A 163 -1.31 8.54 22.79
C ASN A 163 -1.21 8.47 21.26
N GLU A 164 -2.33 8.59 20.57
CA GLU A 164 -2.36 8.68 19.10
C GLU A 164 -1.54 9.87 18.59
N LYS A 165 -1.70 11.05 19.20
CA LYS A 165 -0.90 12.24 18.89
C LYS A 165 0.59 11.97 19.11
N ARG A 166 0.98 11.39 20.25
CA ARG A 166 2.39 11.01 20.51
C ARG A 166 2.89 10.02 19.46
N GLN A 167 2.11 9.00 19.16
CA GLN A 167 2.47 8.00 18.14
C GLN A 167 2.64 8.63 16.76
N GLY A 168 1.76 9.58 16.39
CA GLY A 168 1.87 10.31 15.13
C GLY A 168 3.11 11.23 15.07
N GLU A 169 3.36 11.96 16.16
CA GLU A 169 4.53 12.85 16.26
C GLU A 169 5.87 12.10 16.37
N ASP A 170 5.86 10.89 16.94
CA ASP A 170 7.06 10.03 17.01
C ASP A 170 7.43 9.37 15.66
N GLN A 171 6.51 9.38 14.68
CA GLN A 171 6.87 8.96 13.33
C GLN A 171 7.81 9.94 12.65
N PRO A 172 8.74 9.48 11.81
CA PRO A 172 9.57 10.37 11.01
C PRO A 172 8.72 11.41 10.26
N TYR A 173 9.03 12.67 10.40
CA TYR A 173 8.29 13.83 9.85
C TYR A 173 6.90 14.05 10.47
N GLY A 174 6.53 13.38 11.55
CA GLY A 174 5.17 13.45 12.14
C GLY A 174 4.80 14.83 12.68
N SER A 175 5.76 15.55 13.24
CA SER A 175 5.57 16.90 13.80
C SER A 175 5.28 17.97 12.74
N VAL A 176 5.60 17.72 11.47
CA VAL A 176 5.54 18.73 10.40
C VAL A 176 4.13 19.25 10.16
N PHE A 177 3.09 18.44 10.42
CA PHE A 177 1.70 18.85 10.16
C PHE A 177 1.30 20.07 10.98
N THR A 178 1.72 20.18 12.24
CA THR A 178 1.49 21.37 13.08
C THR A 178 2.12 22.60 12.42
N HIS A 179 3.36 22.52 12.01
CA HIS A 179 4.08 23.60 11.33
C HIS A 179 3.45 23.99 9.99
N ILE A 180 2.86 23.03 9.26
CA ILE A 180 2.14 23.32 8.01
C ILE A 180 0.95 24.25 8.26
N PHE A 181 0.07 23.88 9.19
CA PHE A 181 -1.16 24.63 9.41
C PHE A 181 -0.91 25.98 10.08
N GLU A 182 -0.03 26.03 11.07
CA GLU A 182 0.37 27.28 11.72
C GLU A 182 1.15 28.19 10.78
N GLY A 183 1.98 27.64 9.90
CA GLY A 183 2.77 28.40 8.93
C GLY A 183 1.97 28.94 7.75
N LEU A 184 0.91 28.26 7.33
CA LEU A 184 0.10 28.66 6.18
C LEU A 184 -1.07 29.56 6.54
N PHE A 185 -1.76 29.28 7.64
CA PHE A 185 -2.98 29.98 8.03
C PHE A 185 -2.68 31.01 9.12
N PRO A 186 -3.25 32.23 9.07
CA PRO A 186 -3.02 33.23 10.11
C PRO A 186 -3.70 32.85 11.43
N ILE A 187 -3.20 33.39 12.53
CA ILE A 187 -3.86 33.26 13.84
C ILE A 187 -5.30 33.73 13.76
N GLY A 188 -6.20 32.91 14.27
CA GLY A 188 -7.67 33.16 14.19
C GLY A 188 -8.34 32.56 12.98
N HIS A 189 -7.60 32.00 12.02
CA HIS A 189 -8.19 31.20 10.96
C HIS A 189 -8.58 29.82 11.51
N PRO A 190 -9.77 29.27 11.19
CA PRO A 190 -10.20 27.97 11.71
C PRO A 190 -9.29 26.79 11.38
N TYR A 191 -8.41 26.90 10.40
CA TYR A 191 -7.42 25.90 10.05
C TYR A 191 -6.00 26.17 10.60
N HIS A 192 -5.85 27.07 11.57
CA HIS A 192 -4.55 27.39 12.17
C HIS A 192 -4.07 26.34 13.21
N HIS A 193 -4.66 25.18 13.25
CA HIS A 193 -4.28 24.05 14.13
C HIS A 193 -4.51 22.72 13.41
N THR A 194 -3.98 21.63 13.94
CA THR A 194 -4.25 20.29 13.43
C THR A 194 -5.57 19.73 13.97
N VAL A 195 -6.16 18.77 13.27
CA VAL A 195 -7.39 18.09 13.70
C VAL A 195 -7.20 17.35 15.03
N ILE A 196 -6.02 16.80 15.28
CA ILE A 196 -5.71 16.12 16.54
C ILE A 196 -5.46 17.10 17.71
N GLY A 197 -5.26 18.38 17.41
CA GLY A 197 -5.11 19.46 18.37
C GLY A 197 -3.80 19.46 19.16
N SER A 198 -3.76 20.24 20.26
CA SER A 198 -2.62 20.34 21.18
C SER A 198 -2.83 19.51 22.44
N MET A 199 -1.72 19.08 23.09
CA MET A 199 -1.79 18.39 24.38
C MET A 199 -2.42 19.27 25.47
N GLU A 200 -2.17 20.57 25.42
CA GLU A 200 -2.68 21.54 26.38
C GLU A 200 -4.21 21.68 26.24
N ASP A 201 -4.69 21.84 25.00
CA ASP A 201 -6.11 21.99 24.72
C ASP A 201 -6.89 20.72 25.05
N LEU A 202 -6.36 19.54 24.68
CA LEU A 202 -6.95 18.25 25.04
C LEU A 202 -7.08 18.08 26.57
N ASN A 203 -6.07 18.49 27.34
CA ASN A 203 -6.12 18.47 28.79
C ASN A 203 -7.17 19.44 29.37
N SER A 204 -7.48 20.52 28.66
CA SER A 204 -8.46 21.52 29.09
C SER A 204 -9.92 21.11 28.84
N ALA A 205 -10.16 20.04 28.06
CA ALA A 205 -11.50 19.57 27.73
C ALA A 205 -12.23 19.07 28.98
N SER A 206 -13.39 19.65 29.28
CA SER A 206 -14.25 19.28 30.38
C SER A 206 -15.52 18.53 29.97
N LEU A 207 -16.17 17.85 30.88
CA LEU A 207 -17.44 17.17 30.62
C LEU A 207 -18.55 18.14 30.15
N ASP A 208 -18.54 19.37 30.64
CA ASP A 208 -19.49 20.40 30.23
C ASP A 208 -19.22 20.86 28.78
N ASP A 209 -17.97 20.93 28.37
CA ASP A 209 -17.60 21.19 26.98
C ASP A 209 -18.12 20.09 26.06
N VAL A 210 -17.98 18.82 26.46
CA VAL A 210 -18.48 17.65 25.73
C VAL A 210 -19.99 17.73 25.54
N LYS A 211 -20.74 17.99 26.62
CA LYS A 211 -22.21 18.14 26.57
C LYS A 211 -22.63 19.33 25.71
N GLY A 212 -21.91 20.46 25.84
CA GLY A 212 -22.17 21.65 25.02
C GLY A 212 -21.95 21.38 23.52
N TRP A 213 -20.87 20.68 23.19
CA TRP A 213 -20.55 20.32 21.83
C TRP A 213 -21.59 19.42 21.17
N PHE A 214 -21.99 18.35 21.88
CA PHE A 214 -23.04 17.45 21.39
C PHE A 214 -24.33 18.19 21.11
N ASN A 215 -24.84 18.93 22.12
CA ASN A 215 -26.08 19.67 21.97
C ASN A 215 -26.07 20.72 20.88
N GLN A 216 -24.87 21.26 20.56
CA GLN A 216 -24.71 22.27 19.50
C GLN A 216 -24.65 21.66 18.12
N TYR A 217 -23.93 20.54 17.92
CA TYR A 217 -23.53 20.09 16.60
C TYR A 217 -24.08 18.73 16.18
N TYR A 218 -24.48 17.86 17.12
CA TYR A 218 -24.83 16.46 16.81
C TYR A 218 -26.35 16.20 16.66
N GLY A 219 -27.14 17.25 16.48
CA GLY A 219 -28.56 17.12 16.19
C GLY A 219 -28.82 16.64 14.76
N PRO A 220 -30.02 16.02 14.53
CA PRO A 220 -30.38 15.48 13.21
C PRO A 220 -30.41 16.53 12.11
N ASN A 221 -30.74 17.79 12.41
CA ASN A 221 -30.75 18.91 11.48
C ASN A 221 -29.34 19.33 10.99
N ASN A 222 -28.28 18.84 11.63
CA ASN A 222 -26.90 19.02 11.21
C ASN A 222 -26.26 17.73 10.64
N ALA A 223 -27.06 16.69 10.41
CA ALA A 223 -26.61 15.39 9.96
C ALA A 223 -27.11 15.03 8.55
N ILE A 224 -26.36 14.15 7.90
CA ILE A 224 -26.70 13.50 6.64
C ILE A 224 -26.60 11.99 6.91
N LEU A 225 -27.70 11.26 6.70
CA LEU A 225 -27.75 9.81 6.72
C LEU A 225 -27.82 9.29 5.29
N VAL A 226 -26.88 8.45 4.89
CA VAL A 226 -26.90 7.79 3.59
C VAL A 226 -27.07 6.28 3.79
N LEU A 227 -28.03 5.71 3.09
CA LEU A 227 -28.27 4.28 2.99
C LEU A 227 -28.05 3.88 1.52
N SER A 228 -27.05 3.03 1.29
CA SER A 228 -26.71 2.59 -0.08
C SER A 228 -26.57 1.08 -0.12
N GLY A 229 -27.31 0.42 -1.01
CA GLY A 229 -27.24 -1.03 -1.16
C GLY A 229 -28.62 -1.67 -1.33
N ASP A 230 -28.81 -2.82 -0.69
CA ASP A 230 -30.04 -3.64 -0.80
C ASP A 230 -31.19 -3.03 0.03
N ILE A 231 -31.55 -1.81 -0.30
CA ILE A 231 -32.64 -1.03 0.29
C ILE A 231 -33.12 0.04 -0.71
N ASN A 232 -34.43 0.31 -0.75
CA ASN A 232 -35.00 1.45 -1.46
C ASN A 232 -35.63 2.46 -0.49
N ALA A 233 -36.08 3.60 -1.00
CA ALA A 233 -36.61 4.67 -0.17
C ALA A 233 -37.96 4.33 0.50
N GLU A 234 -38.79 3.49 -0.11
CA GLU A 234 -40.04 3.03 0.49
C GLU A 234 -39.80 2.16 1.72
N GLU A 235 -38.76 1.31 1.66
CA GLU A 235 -38.30 0.48 2.77
C GLU A 235 -37.55 1.29 3.84
N ALA A 236 -36.76 2.29 3.43
CA ALA A 236 -35.94 3.10 4.32
C ALA A 236 -36.76 4.09 5.17
N LYS A 237 -37.76 4.77 4.58
CA LYS A 237 -38.56 5.82 5.25
C LYS A 237 -39.19 5.34 6.57
N PRO A 238 -39.88 4.17 6.64
CA PRO A 238 -40.43 3.68 7.90
C PRO A 238 -39.35 3.39 8.96
N LEU A 239 -38.19 2.85 8.54
CA LEU A 239 -37.08 2.54 9.45
C LEU A 239 -36.43 3.81 10.00
N VAL A 240 -36.16 4.79 9.12
CA VAL A 240 -35.63 6.09 9.54
C VAL A 240 -36.59 6.78 10.49
N ASN A 241 -37.87 6.83 10.18
CA ASN A 241 -38.87 7.43 11.06
C ASN A 241 -38.99 6.68 12.40
N LYS A 242 -38.90 5.35 12.39
CA LYS A 242 -38.92 4.53 13.60
C LYS A 242 -37.84 4.88 14.60
N TYR A 243 -36.61 5.14 14.08
CA TYR A 243 -35.45 5.30 14.95
C TYR A 243 -35.01 6.75 15.15
N PHE A 244 -35.22 7.64 14.17
CA PHE A 244 -34.67 8.98 14.24
C PHE A 244 -35.71 10.09 14.49
N ALA A 245 -37.01 9.81 14.32
CA ALA A 245 -38.02 10.88 14.32
C ALA A 245 -38.24 11.55 15.69
N ASP A 246 -37.94 10.88 16.78
CA ASP A 246 -38.10 11.39 18.15
C ASP A 246 -36.86 12.15 18.67
N ILE A 247 -35.77 12.16 17.92
CA ILE A 247 -34.57 12.88 18.33
C ILE A 247 -34.78 14.39 18.13
N GLU A 248 -34.56 15.14 19.18
CA GLU A 248 -34.73 16.60 19.15
C GLU A 248 -33.70 17.26 18.22
N PRO A 249 -34.12 18.22 17.39
CA PRO A 249 -33.21 18.99 16.56
C PRO A 249 -32.29 19.88 17.37
N GLY A 250 -31.03 19.98 16.96
CA GLY A 250 -30.08 20.94 17.51
C GLY A 250 -30.40 22.39 17.13
N PRO A 251 -29.68 23.36 17.67
CA PRO A 251 -29.86 24.79 17.34
C PRO A 251 -29.51 25.07 15.89
N ALA A 252 -30.02 26.15 15.35
CA ALA A 252 -29.63 26.61 14.03
C ALA A 252 -28.16 27.07 14.02
N LEU A 253 -27.37 26.53 13.11
CA LEU A 253 -25.95 26.84 12.97
C LEU A 253 -25.70 27.81 11.84
N SER A 254 -24.77 28.75 12.06
CA SER A 254 -24.26 29.60 10.98
C SER A 254 -23.31 28.77 10.09
N LYS A 255 -23.39 28.99 8.78
CA LYS A 255 -22.46 28.40 7.84
C LYS A 255 -21.17 29.19 7.77
N TRP A 256 -20.04 28.52 7.73
CA TRP A 256 -18.76 29.12 7.43
C TRP A 256 -18.73 29.56 5.96
N GLU A 257 -18.19 30.75 5.72
CA GLU A 257 -17.86 31.22 4.37
C GLU A 257 -16.40 30.90 4.06
N ALA A 258 -16.07 30.77 2.76
CA ALA A 258 -14.70 30.57 2.33
C ALA A 258 -13.81 31.75 2.79
N TRP A 259 -12.71 31.41 3.44
CA TRP A 259 -11.69 32.39 3.84
C TRP A 259 -10.33 31.90 3.38
N VAL A 260 -9.92 32.36 2.19
CA VAL A 260 -8.63 32.01 1.57
C VAL A 260 -7.61 33.10 1.91
N PRO A 261 -6.69 32.87 2.86
CA PRO A 261 -5.69 33.86 3.23
C PRO A 261 -4.76 34.18 2.05
N LYS A 262 -4.48 35.46 1.84
CA LYS A 262 -3.50 35.90 0.85
C LYS A 262 -2.15 36.09 1.50
N ARG A 263 -1.15 35.36 0.99
CA ARG A 263 0.24 35.45 1.40
C ARG A 263 1.01 36.30 0.35
N ASN A 264 1.63 37.36 0.82
CA ASN A 264 2.35 38.30 -0.07
C ASN A 264 3.87 38.10 -0.04
N ALA A 265 4.37 37.17 0.76
CA ALA A 265 5.80 36.85 0.88
C ALA A 265 6.01 35.35 1.04
N ASN A 266 7.12 34.89 0.51
CA ASN A 266 7.61 33.52 0.74
C ASN A 266 8.27 33.45 2.13
N THR A 267 7.98 32.39 2.86
CA THR A 267 8.57 32.17 4.20
C THR A 267 9.24 30.80 4.27
N ARG A 268 10.24 30.67 5.15
CA ARG A 268 11.02 29.44 5.36
C ARG A 268 11.11 29.12 6.83
N GLU A 269 11.05 27.84 7.12
CA GLU A 269 11.29 27.25 8.43
C GLU A 269 12.19 26.03 8.31
N VAL A 270 13.07 25.81 9.27
CA VAL A 270 13.89 24.60 9.36
C VAL A 270 13.62 23.96 10.70
N ILE A 271 13.22 22.72 10.69
CA ILE A 271 12.97 21.92 11.90
C ILE A 271 13.87 20.68 11.90
N GLN A 272 14.26 20.25 13.10
CA GLN A 272 15.02 19.01 13.27
C GLN A 272 14.07 17.90 13.73
N ASP A 273 14.24 16.70 13.18
CA ASP A 273 13.45 15.53 13.55
C ASP A 273 14.28 14.25 13.41
N LYS A 274 13.81 13.15 14.02
CA LYS A 274 14.42 11.82 13.93
C LYS A 274 14.15 11.18 12.58
N VAL A 275 14.70 11.74 11.54
CA VAL A 275 14.45 11.35 10.15
C VAL A 275 15.72 10.81 9.49
N PRO A 276 15.60 9.84 8.55
CA PRO A 276 16.74 9.26 7.88
C PRO A 276 17.39 10.19 6.85
N GLN A 277 16.65 11.18 6.34
CA GLN A 277 17.10 12.12 5.30
C GLN A 277 16.32 13.42 5.42
N SER A 278 16.86 14.49 4.83
CA SER A 278 16.16 15.78 4.81
C SER A 278 14.94 15.71 3.89
N ARG A 279 13.87 16.41 4.28
CA ARG A 279 12.65 16.53 3.46
C ARG A 279 12.25 17.99 3.34
N ILE A 280 11.89 18.41 2.13
CA ILE A 280 11.39 19.74 1.81
C ILE A 280 9.88 19.66 1.61
N TYR A 281 9.13 20.49 2.33
CA TYR A 281 7.72 20.78 2.07
C TYR A 281 7.63 22.21 1.57
N ARG A 282 7.09 22.44 0.37
CA ARG A 282 6.81 23.77 -0.14
C ARG A 282 5.32 23.89 -0.43
N LEU A 283 4.67 24.81 0.24
CA LEU A 283 3.23 24.82 0.42
C LEU A 283 2.64 26.17 0.08
N TRP A 284 1.50 26.17 -0.57
CA TRP A 284 0.68 27.38 -0.88
C TRP A 284 -0.72 27.19 -0.33
N VAL A 285 -1.34 28.30 0.08
CA VAL A 285 -2.79 28.30 0.26
C VAL A 285 -3.44 28.34 -1.13
N SER A 286 -4.34 27.41 -1.37
CA SER A 286 -5.13 27.29 -2.58
C SER A 286 -6.61 27.53 -2.30
N PRO A 287 -7.47 27.69 -3.32
CA PRO A 287 -8.87 28.04 -3.11
C PRO A 287 -9.65 26.89 -2.45
N GLU A 288 -10.82 27.20 -1.96
CA GLU A 288 -11.83 26.27 -1.46
C GLU A 288 -12.19 25.19 -2.51
N ASN A 289 -12.61 24.01 -2.05
CA ASN A 289 -12.90 22.85 -2.88
C ASN A 289 -14.01 23.03 -3.92
N THR A 290 -14.92 24.00 -3.71
CA THR A 290 -15.98 24.37 -4.68
C THR A 290 -15.55 25.42 -5.71
N SER A 291 -14.29 25.87 -5.65
CA SER A 291 -13.76 26.85 -6.59
C SER A 291 -13.71 26.29 -8.01
N SER A 292 -14.06 27.10 -8.98
CA SER A 292 -13.92 26.76 -10.41
C SER A 292 -12.49 26.49 -10.88
N THR A 293 -11.49 26.65 -10.01
CA THR A 293 -10.09 26.35 -10.30
C THR A 293 -9.56 25.15 -9.51
N ALA A 294 -10.38 24.50 -8.67
CA ALA A 294 -9.96 23.35 -7.85
C ALA A 294 -9.51 22.17 -8.73
N THR A 295 -10.35 21.74 -9.67
CA THR A 295 -10.02 20.68 -10.64
C THR A 295 -8.76 20.99 -11.47
N ASP A 296 -8.58 22.23 -11.92
CA ASP A 296 -7.38 22.64 -12.64
C ASP A 296 -6.11 22.55 -11.76
N LEU A 297 -6.21 22.87 -10.45
CA LEU A 297 -5.11 22.73 -9.50
C LEU A 297 -4.82 21.27 -9.16
N PHE A 298 -5.85 20.45 -9.04
CA PHE A 298 -5.67 19.00 -8.93
C PHE A 298 -4.86 18.43 -10.12
N ILE A 299 -5.23 18.85 -11.35
CA ILE A 299 -4.48 18.44 -12.56
C ILE A 299 -3.04 18.98 -12.52
N ALA A 300 -2.84 20.23 -12.09
CA ALA A 300 -1.49 20.79 -11.95
C ALA A 300 -0.64 19.99 -10.96
N ALA A 301 -1.20 19.62 -9.81
CA ALA A 301 -0.51 18.79 -8.82
C ALA A 301 -0.11 17.42 -9.40
N SER A 302 -1.05 16.76 -10.06
CA SER A 302 -0.80 15.43 -10.64
C SER A 302 0.25 15.46 -11.75
N VAL A 303 0.20 16.44 -12.66
CA VAL A 303 1.23 16.60 -13.70
C VAL A 303 2.61 16.86 -13.10
N MET A 304 2.68 17.62 -12.01
CA MET A 304 3.96 17.94 -11.37
C MET A 304 4.52 16.81 -10.49
N GLY A 305 3.68 16.01 -9.83
CA GLY A 305 4.16 15.10 -8.79
C GLY A 305 3.47 13.74 -8.66
N ASP A 306 2.59 13.30 -9.59
CA ASP A 306 1.96 11.99 -9.52
C ASP A 306 2.58 11.00 -10.51
N GLY A 307 3.31 10.01 -9.96
CA GLY A 307 3.95 8.93 -10.70
C GLY A 307 5.33 9.28 -11.28
N LYS A 308 6.01 8.28 -11.83
CA LYS A 308 7.40 8.38 -12.34
C LYS A 308 7.56 9.40 -13.49
N ASN A 309 6.51 9.60 -14.28
CA ASN A 309 6.50 10.52 -15.41
C ASN A 309 6.15 11.98 -15.04
N SER A 310 5.84 12.25 -13.78
CA SER A 310 5.58 13.61 -13.31
C SER A 310 6.86 14.45 -13.36
N ARG A 311 6.69 15.75 -13.56
CA ARG A 311 7.83 16.62 -13.88
C ARG A 311 8.87 16.71 -12.78
N LEU A 312 8.45 16.79 -11.51
CA LEU A 312 9.37 16.84 -10.37
C LEU A 312 10.04 15.49 -10.14
N TYR A 313 9.29 14.38 -10.19
CA TYR A 313 9.87 13.06 -10.00
C TYR A 313 10.90 12.77 -11.11
N LYS A 314 10.52 13.02 -12.35
CA LYS A 314 11.43 12.84 -13.48
C LYS A 314 12.72 13.66 -13.33
N GLU A 315 12.63 14.95 -13.08
CA GLU A 315 13.80 15.83 -12.98
C GLU A 315 14.66 15.47 -11.76
N LEU A 316 14.06 15.35 -10.55
CA LEU A 316 14.83 15.25 -9.31
C LEU A 316 15.25 13.83 -8.97
N VAL A 317 14.38 12.83 -9.27
CA VAL A 317 14.62 11.45 -8.88
C VAL A 317 15.24 10.65 -10.02
N TYR A 318 14.71 10.79 -11.23
CA TYR A 318 15.13 10.00 -12.38
C TYR A 318 16.35 10.60 -13.10
N ASP A 319 16.28 11.85 -13.57
CA ASP A 319 17.31 12.47 -14.39
C ASP A 319 18.52 12.92 -13.56
N GLN A 320 18.33 13.70 -12.51
CA GLN A 320 19.42 14.27 -11.69
C GLN A 320 19.82 13.40 -10.49
N GLN A 321 18.93 12.54 -9.99
CA GLN A 321 19.17 11.63 -8.86
C GLN A 321 19.62 12.34 -7.58
N ILE A 322 19.06 13.52 -7.34
CA ILE A 322 19.33 14.36 -6.16
C ILE A 322 18.24 14.23 -5.09
N ALA A 323 17.18 13.52 -5.38
CA ALA A 323 16.10 13.17 -4.47
C ALA A 323 15.79 11.68 -4.54
N THR A 324 15.18 11.12 -3.48
CA THR A 324 14.71 9.74 -3.42
C THR A 324 13.21 9.64 -3.70
N ASN A 325 12.49 10.73 -3.47
CA ASN A 325 11.08 10.87 -3.80
C ASN A 325 10.73 12.34 -4.08
N ALA A 326 9.75 12.57 -4.94
CA ALA A 326 9.17 13.89 -5.19
C ALA A 326 7.68 13.72 -5.51
N SER A 327 6.83 14.38 -4.76
CA SER A 327 5.38 14.33 -4.93
C SER A 327 4.74 15.72 -4.82
N VAL A 328 3.57 15.88 -5.41
CA VAL A 328 2.78 17.11 -5.34
C VAL A 328 1.33 16.74 -5.05
N PHE A 329 0.67 17.51 -4.20
CA PHE A 329 -0.71 17.27 -3.82
C PHE A 329 -1.52 18.59 -3.80
N ASN A 330 -2.82 18.47 -3.94
CA ASN A 330 -3.79 19.52 -3.62
C ASN A 330 -4.74 18.96 -2.56
N TYR A 331 -4.60 19.41 -1.30
CA TYR A 331 -5.43 18.98 -0.19
C TYR A 331 -6.63 19.90 -0.08
N GLU A 332 -7.77 19.41 -0.56
CA GLU A 332 -8.98 20.18 -0.75
C GLU A 332 -9.84 20.26 0.51
N LEU A 333 -10.20 21.48 0.93
CA LEU A 333 -10.98 21.79 2.11
C LEU A 333 -12.04 22.86 1.81
N GLN A 334 -13.05 23.03 2.67
CA GLN A 334 -14.19 23.93 2.46
C GLN A 334 -13.84 25.43 2.47
N MET A 335 -12.94 25.87 3.36
CA MET A 335 -12.66 27.31 3.52
C MET A 335 -11.48 27.75 2.69
N ALA A 336 -10.45 26.94 2.62
CA ALA A 336 -9.24 27.13 1.82
C ALA A 336 -8.50 25.77 1.75
N SER A 337 -7.86 25.50 0.64
CA SER A 337 -7.10 24.26 0.40
C SER A 337 -5.60 24.49 0.51
N ILE A 338 -4.82 23.41 0.50
CA ILE A 338 -3.35 23.46 0.53
C ILE A 338 -2.79 22.78 -0.72
N PHE A 339 -2.05 23.52 -1.52
CA PHE A 339 -1.25 22.97 -2.59
C PHE A 339 0.18 22.76 -2.07
N GLY A 340 0.71 21.53 -2.18
CA GLY A 340 1.99 21.17 -1.57
C GLY A 340 2.90 20.36 -2.48
N VAL A 341 4.19 20.68 -2.42
CA VAL A 341 5.31 19.91 -2.99
C VAL A 341 6.08 19.30 -1.84
N THR A 342 6.32 17.98 -1.90
CA THR A 342 7.15 17.25 -0.94
C THR A 342 8.29 16.59 -1.68
N VAL A 343 9.54 16.80 -1.22
CA VAL A 343 10.74 16.21 -1.82
C VAL A 343 11.64 15.64 -0.74
N ASP A 344 11.97 14.37 -0.85
CA ASP A 344 12.95 13.68 -0.02
C ASP A 344 14.35 13.86 -0.62
N VAL A 345 15.19 14.61 0.06
CA VAL A 345 16.54 14.90 -0.40
C VAL A 345 17.43 13.67 -0.24
N LYS A 346 18.11 13.26 -1.31
CA LYS A 346 19.04 12.13 -1.24
C LYS A 346 20.17 12.42 -0.28
N ASP A 347 20.58 11.41 0.48
CA ASP A 347 21.68 11.56 1.43
C ASP A 347 22.99 12.05 0.75
N GLY A 348 23.68 12.96 1.41
CA GLY A 348 24.88 13.61 0.90
C GLY A 348 24.64 14.72 -0.14
N VAL A 349 23.40 14.99 -0.52
CA VAL A 349 23.04 16.10 -1.43
C VAL A 349 22.68 17.34 -0.60
N ASP A 350 23.20 18.49 -1.01
CA ASP A 350 22.86 19.77 -0.39
C ASP A 350 21.42 20.17 -0.67
N VAL A 351 20.66 20.49 0.38
CA VAL A 351 19.26 20.90 0.31
C VAL A 351 19.04 22.06 -0.66
N ALA A 352 19.94 23.05 -0.68
CA ALA A 352 19.84 24.21 -1.56
C ALA A 352 19.93 23.85 -3.05
N THR A 353 20.65 22.78 -3.37
CA THR A 353 20.72 22.26 -4.74
C THR A 353 19.35 21.71 -5.17
N VAL A 354 18.69 20.94 -4.30
CA VAL A 354 17.34 20.42 -4.59
C VAL A 354 16.31 21.52 -4.67
N GLU A 355 16.37 22.51 -3.77
CA GLU A 355 15.47 23.69 -3.81
C GLU A 355 15.55 24.43 -5.15
N LYS A 356 16.75 24.63 -5.67
CA LYS A 356 16.98 25.30 -6.95
C LYS A 356 16.32 24.56 -8.11
N GLU A 357 16.39 23.25 -8.12
CA GLU A 357 15.76 22.45 -9.18
C GLU A 357 14.22 22.41 -9.00
N ILE A 358 13.71 22.39 -7.79
CA ILE A 358 12.28 22.59 -7.51
C ILE A 358 11.81 23.92 -8.10
N ASP A 359 12.54 25.01 -7.84
CA ASP A 359 12.24 26.35 -8.38
C ASP A 359 12.21 26.36 -9.91
N LYS A 360 13.17 25.68 -10.54
CA LYS A 360 13.25 25.54 -11.99
C LYS A 360 12.01 24.84 -12.56
N VAL A 361 11.65 23.66 -12.02
CA VAL A 361 10.52 22.88 -12.52
C VAL A 361 9.20 23.64 -12.34
N ILE A 362 8.98 24.25 -11.17
CA ILE A 362 7.79 25.06 -10.91
C ILE A 362 7.74 26.27 -11.86
N SER A 363 8.85 26.99 -12.01
CA SER A 363 8.93 28.16 -12.92
C SER A 363 8.65 27.78 -14.37
N GLU A 364 9.16 26.63 -14.82
CA GLU A 364 8.87 26.09 -16.15
C GLU A 364 7.39 25.72 -16.30
N PHE A 365 6.79 25.08 -15.30
CA PHE A 365 5.36 24.77 -15.32
C PHE A 365 4.51 26.04 -15.39
N LEU A 366 4.79 27.03 -14.57
CA LEU A 366 4.08 28.32 -14.57
C LEU A 366 4.23 29.05 -15.92
N SER A 367 5.41 28.98 -16.55
CA SER A 367 5.68 29.65 -17.83
C SER A 367 5.08 28.95 -19.03
N LYS A 368 5.21 27.59 -19.10
CA LYS A 368 4.82 26.78 -20.27
C LYS A 368 3.41 26.17 -20.11
N GLY A 369 3.00 25.83 -18.87
CA GLY A 369 1.82 25.03 -18.55
C GLY A 369 2.02 23.55 -18.86
N PRO A 370 1.00 22.70 -18.61
CA PRO A 370 1.01 21.31 -19.02
C PRO A 370 0.77 21.16 -20.51
N SER A 371 1.18 20.05 -21.09
CA SER A 371 0.81 19.63 -22.44
C SER A 371 -0.65 19.13 -22.48
N LYS A 372 -1.19 18.96 -23.69
CA LYS A 372 -2.53 18.41 -23.86
C LYS A 372 -2.62 16.95 -23.44
N ASP A 373 -1.55 16.20 -23.63
CA ASP A 373 -1.47 14.78 -23.30
C ASP A 373 -1.35 14.59 -21.79
N GLU A 374 -0.56 15.41 -21.07
CA GLU A 374 -0.51 15.40 -19.59
C GLU A 374 -1.89 15.69 -18.98
N VAL A 375 -2.61 16.70 -19.46
CA VAL A 375 -3.98 17.00 -18.98
C VAL A 375 -4.92 15.81 -19.24
N LYS A 376 -4.87 15.23 -20.44
CA LYS A 376 -5.70 14.08 -20.81
C LYS A 376 -5.38 12.87 -19.93
N LEU A 377 -4.11 12.59 -19.70
CA LEU A 377 -3.67 11.46 -18.88
C LEU A 377 -4.21 11.58 -17.45
N VAL A 378 -3.98 12.72 -16.80
CA VAL A 378 -4.46 12.97 -15.42
C VAL A 378 -5.99 12.90 -15.35
N SER A 379 -6.70 13.54 -16.28
CA SER A 379 -8.17 13.48 -16.32
C SER A 379 -8.69 12.07 -16.49
N THR A 380 -8.01 11.24 -17.30
CA THR A 380 -8.38 9.84 -17.49
C THR A 380 -8.13 9.00 -16.23
N LYS A 381 -6.97 9.15 -15.58
CA LYS A 381 -6.63 8.47 -14.32
C LYS A 381 -7.64 8.82 -13.22
N ARG A 382 -7.92 10.11 -13.01
CA ARG A 382 -8.86 10.57 -11.98
C ARG A 382 -10.28 10.05 -12.26
N ARG A 383 -10.74 10.16 -13.50
CA ARG A 383 -12.04 9.61 -13.90
C ARG A 383 -12.13 8.11 -13.63
N ALA A 384 -11.09 7.33 -13.99
CA ALA A 384 -11.05 5.90 -13.75
C ALA A 384 -11.06 5.58 -12.25
N SER A 385 -10.38 6.37 -11.42
CA SER A 385 -10.39 6.24 -9.96
C SER A 385 -11.79 6.44 -9.38
N ILE A 386 -12.48 7.52 -9.78
CA ILE A 386 -13.86 7.80 -9.34
C ILE A 386 -14.77 6.62 -9.73
N ILE A 387 -14.69 6.16 -10.97
CA ILE A 387 -15.53 5.07 -11.48
C ILE A 387 -15.31 3.78 -10.69
N ARG A 388 -14.06 3.45 -10.35
CA ARG A 388 -13.73 2.25 -9.56
C ARG A 388 -14.30 2.35 -8.14
N GLY A 389 -14.20 3.52 -7.49
CA GLY A 389 -14.80 3.73 -6.17
C GLY A 389 -16.31 3.50 -6.17
N LEU A 390 -17.00 3.88 -7.24
CA LEU A 390 -18.44 3.69 -7.39
C LEU A 390 -18.88 2.21 -7.59
N GLU A 391 -17.95 1.28 -7.66
CA GLU A 391 -18.29 -0.14 -7.65
C GLU A 391 -18.76 -0.59 -6.25
N GLU A 392 -18.22 0.01 -5.20
CA GLU A 392 -18.55 -0.30 -3.81
C GLU A 392 -19.80 0.48 -3.34
N VAL A 393 -20.62 -0.12 -2.47
CA VAL A 393 -21.79 0.55 -1.88
C VAL A 393 -21.39 1.44 -0.71
N GLY A 394 -20.35 1.07 0.04
CA GLY A 394 -19.82 1.78 1.22
C GLY A 394 -18.31 1.93 1.19
N GLY A 395 -17.69 2.30 2.31
CA GLY A 395 -16.27 2.56 2.41
C GLY A 395 -15.85 3.91 1.81
N PHE A 396 -14.58 4.24 1.89
CA PHE A 396 -14.03 5.47 1.32
C PHE A 396 -14.12 5.47 -0.22
N GLY A 397 -14.72 6.51 -0.77
CA GLY A 397 -14.91 6.65 -2.23
C GLY A 397 -16.01 5.78 -2.81
N GLY A 398 -16.68 4.95 -2.00
CA GLY A 398 -17.86 4.19 -2.40
C GLY A 398 -19.09 5.08 -2.62
N LYS A 399 -20.20 4.49 -3.05
CA LYS A 399 -21.42 5.25 -3.39
C LYS A 399 -21.99 6.04 -2.22
N ALA A 400 -22.04 5.45 -1.01
CA ALA A 400 -22.52 6.14 0.19
C ALA A 400 -21.65 7.36 0.51
N ASP A 401 -20.34 7.19 0.50
CA ASP A 401 -19.38 8.26 0.76
C ASP A 401 -19.44 9.37 -0.30
N THR A 402 -19.53 8.99 -1.57
CA THR A 402 -19.67 9.93 -2.71
C THR A 402 -20.93 10.78 -2.61
N LEU A 403 -22.08 10.15 -2.28
CA LEU A 403 -23.36 10.86 -2.12
C LEU A 403 -23.36 11.78 -0.90
N ALA A 404 -22.80 11.29 0.24
CA ALA A 404 -22.68 12.07 1.46
C ALA A 404 -21.76 13.28 1.26
N SER A 405 -20.61 13.06 0.64
CA SER A 405 -19.63 14.12 0.33
C SER A 405 -20.20 15.18 -0.60
N GLY A 406 -20.90 14.77 -1.66
CA GLY A 406 -21.56 15.70 -2.58
C GLY A 406 -22.61 16.57 -1.88
N GLU A 407 -23.45 15.95 -1.05
CA GLU A 407 -24.44 16.66 -0.22
C GLU A 407 -23.78 17.61 0.78
N PHE A 408 -22.69 17.16 1.41
CA PHE A 408 -21.95 17.96 2.38
C PHE A 408 -21.28 19.19 1.74
N ILE A 409 -20.59 19.00 0.61
CA ILE A 409 -19.78 20.02 -0.07
C ILE A 409 -20.68 21.04 -0.79
N ALA A 410 -21.65 20.56 -1.57
CA ALA A 410 -22.41 21.38 -2.50
C ALA A 410 -23.93 21.38 -2.27
N GLY A 411 -24.45 20.56 -1.32
CA GLY A 411 -25.90 20.35 -1.17
C GLY A 411 -26.52 19.51 -2.30
N ASP A 412 -25.66 18.88 -3.11
CA ASP A 412 -26.03 18.02 -4.23
C ASP A 412 -25.30 16.68 -4.15
N PRO A 413 -25.99 15.58 -3.83
CA PRO A 413 -25.38 14.25 -3.80
C PRO A 413 -24.66 13.84 -5.08
N ASN A 414 -25.07 14.37 -6.22
CA ASN A 414 -24.44 14.12 -7.52
C ASN A 414 -23.27 15.07 -7.86
N TYR A 415 -22.72 15.80 -6.90
CA TYR A 415 -21.61 16.74 -7.15
C TYR A 415 -20.40 16.13 -7.84
N PHE A 416 -20.14 14.84 -7.67
CA PHE A 416 -19.10 14.13 -8.40
C PHE A 416 -19.24 14.21 -9.93
N LYS A 417 -20.44 14.42 -10.46
CA LYS A 417 -20.67 14.66 -11.90
C LYS A 417 -20.10 15.99 -12.34
N THR A 418 -20.12 17.00 -11.47
CA THR A 418 -19.48 18.29 -11.72
C THR A 418 -17.98 18.09 -11.86
N GLU A 419 -17.33 17.37 -10.95
CA GLU A 419 -15.91 17.00 -11.06
C GLU A 419 -15.61 16.24 -12.35
N LEU A 420 -16.41 15.22 -12.69
CA LEU A 420 -16.26 14.48 -13.96
C LEU A 420 -16.41 15.37 -15.20
N SER A 421 -17.33 16.33 -15.16
CA SER A 421 -17.54 17.29 -16.23
C SER A 421 -16.35 18.26 -16.37
N GLU A 422 -15.85 18.78 -15.26
CA GLU A 422 -14.70 19.67 -15.21
C GLU A 422 -13.42 18.99 -15.72
N LEU A 423 -13.18 17.74 -15.29
CA LEU A 423 -12.10 16.91 -15.81
C LEU A 423 -12.18 16.71 -17.32
N GLY A 424 -13.41 16.53 -17.84
CA GLY A 424 -13.65 16.42 -19.28
C GLY A 424 -13.45 17.71 -20.08
N GLN A 425 -13.57 18.86 -19.43
CA GLN A 425 -13.44 20.20 -20.02
C GLN A 425 -12.08 20.84 -19.77
N ALA A 426 -11.25 20.24 -18.92
CA ALA A 426 -9.96 20.78 -18.54
C ALA A 426 -9.04 21.01 -19.75
N THR A 427 -8.34 22.14 -19.76
CA THR A 427 -7.43 22.50 -20.84
C THR A 427 -6.06 22.94 -20.31
N PRO A 428 -4.98 22.75 -21.07
CA PRO A 428 -3.66 23.26 -20.70
C PRO A 428 -3.65 24.74 -20.31
N LYS A 429 -4.47 25.54 -20.98
CA LYS A 429 -4.60 26.98 -20.71
C LYS A 429 -5.29 27.26 -19.37
N GLY A 430 -6.34 26.50 -19.03
CA GLY A 430 -7.05 26.61 -17.75
C GLY A 430 -6.10 26.23 -16.60
N VAL A 431 -5.49 25.06 -16.67
CA VAL A 431 -4.53 24.56 -15.67
C VAL A 431 -3.36 25.53 -15.47
N LYS A 432 -2.79 26.04 -16.55
CA LYS A 432 -1.73 27.07 -16.48
C LYS A 432 -2.22 28.34 -15.79
N ALA A 433 -3.42 28.80 -16.11
CA ALA A 433 -3.99 30.03 -15.54
C ALA A 433 -4.24 29.88 -14.04
N ALA A 434 -4.80 28.72 -13.61
CA ALA A 434 -5.02 28.40 -12.21
C ALA A 434 -3.69 28.34 -11.44
N ALA A 435 -2.69 27.61 -11.96
CA ALA A 435 -1.36 27.55 -11.36
C ALA A 435 -0.71 28.94 -11.21
N ASN A 436 -0.77 29.81 -12.25
CA ASN A 436 -0.23 31.16 -12.16
C ASN A 436 -0.98 32.05 -11.18
N LYS A 437 -2.27 31.82 -10.97
CA LYS A 437 -3.07 32.58 -10.00
C LYS A 437 -2.67 32.23 -8.57
N TRP A 438 -2.40 30.96 -8.28
CA TRP A 438 -2.31 30.45 -6.92
C TRP A 438 -0.89 30.07 -6.46
N LEU A 439 0.01 29.70 -7.38
CA LEU A 439 1.32 29.12 -7.03
C LEU A 439 2.52 30.03 -7.35
N LYS A 440 2.28 31.25 -7.82
CA LYS A 440 3.35 32.16 -8.25
C LYS A 440 4.17 32.69 -7.08
N GLU A 441 3.49 33.07 -6.01
CA GLU A 441 4.08 33.73 -4.82
C GLU A 441 3.39 33.25 -3.54
N GLY A 442 3.96 33.57 -2.37
CA GLY A 442 3.31 33.34 -1.08
C GLY A 442 3.43 31.92 -0.54
N TRP A 443 4.41 31.15 -0.99
CA TRP A 443 4.64 29.83 -0.42
C TRP A 443 5.26 29.90 0.98
N HIS A 444 4.99 28.88 1.78
CA HIS A 444 5.68 28.54 3.02
C HIS A 444 6.48 27.27 2.79
N GLN A 445 7.77 27.29 3.13
CA GLN A 445 8.61 26.12 3.03
C GLN A 445 9.08 25.66 4.40
N ILE A 446 8.89 24.39 4.67
CA ILE A 446 9.43 23.70 5.84
C ILE A 446 10.51 22.75 5.35
N THR A 447 11.70 22.83 5.91
CA THR A 447 12.77 21.88 5.65
C THR A 447 13.00 21.08 6.93
N VAL A 448 12.68 19.79 6.89
CA VAL A 448 12.96 18.87 7.99
C VAL A 448 14.35 18.29 7.79
N VAL A 449 15.22 18.41 8.80
CA VAL A 449 16.58 17.86 8.75
C VAL A 449 16.78 16.82 9.87
N PRO A 450 17.67 15.83 9.68
CA PRO A 450 17.95 14.80 10.67
C PRO A 450 18.35 15.35 12.04
N PHE A 451 17.92 14.65 13.09
CA PHE A 451 18.19 14.99 14.49
C PHE A 451 19.19 13.99 15.11
N ILE A 452 19.94 14.40 16.11
CA ILE A 452 20.85 13.52 16.88
C ILE A 452 20.15 13.13 18.18
N GLU A 453 20.01 11.82 18.44
CA GLU A 453 19.10 11.03 19.31
C GLU A 453 18.89 11.39 20.80
N HIS A 454 17.73 10.94 21.35
CA HIS A 454 17.56 10.35 22.72
C HIS A 454 16.13 9.84 23.02
N THR A 455 15.92 8.89 24.03
CA THR A 455 14.78 7.97 24.28
C THR A 455 13.99 8.17 25.59
N ALA A 456 12.75 7.59 25.71
CA ALA A 456 12.07 7.11 26.93
C ALA A 456 10.71 6.37 26.75
N SER A 457 10.19 5.59 27.78
CA SER A 457 9.12 4.55 27.75
C SER A 457 8.09 4.61 28.89
N THR A 458 6.90 3.85 28.86
CA THR A 458 6.21 3.12 29.97
C THR A 458 4.82 2.47 29.67
N GLU A 459 4.25 1.63 30.58
CA GLU A 459 3.28 0.51 30.67
C GLU A 459 1.79 0.90 30.97
N GLY A 460 0.70 0.08 31.05
CA GLY A 460 0.27 -1.31 30.94
C GLY A 460 -1.20 -1.53 31.35
N VAL A 461 -1.88 -2.74 31.23
CA VAL A 461 -3.29 -3.07 31.61
C VAL A 461 -3.52 -4.55 32.02
N ASP A 462 -4.52 -4.86 32.88
CA ASP A 462 -4.89 -6.20 33.43
C ASP A 462 -6.23 -6.74 32.95
N ARG A 463 -6.34 -8.08 32.78
CA ARG A 463 -7.57 -8.80 32.45
C ARG A 463 -7.55 -10.26 32.94
N SER A 464 -8.46 -10.65 33.83
CA SER A 464 -8.41 -11.90 34.63
C SER A 464 -9.31 -13.07 34.17
N SER A 465 -10.02 -13.02 33.07
CA SER A 465 -11.03 -14.04 32.70
C SER A 465 -10.64 -15.05 31.61
N GLY A 466 -9.45 -14.97 31.05
CA GLY A 466 -8.96 -15.93 30.05
C GLY A 466 -9.48 -15.69 28.62
N LEU A 467 -8.89 -16.41 27.65
CA LEU A 467 -9.20 -16.28 26.23
C LEU A 467 -10.40 -17.15 25.81
N PRO A 468 -11.28 -16.67 24.92
CA PRO A 468 -12.35 -17.50 24.36
C PRO A 468 -11.81 -18.61 23.45
N SER A 469 -12.50 -19.78 23.44
CA SER A 469 -12.16 -20.92 22.60
C SER A 469 -12.46 -20.67 21.11
N ILE A 470 -11.69 -21.30 20.23
CA ILE A 470 -11.93 -21.30 18.79
C ILE A 470 -12.39 -22.72 18.41
N ASP A 471 -13.68 -22.91 18.17
CA ASP A 471 -14.30 -24.24 18.07
C ASP A 471 -14.54 -24.71 16.62
N ALA A 472 -14.13 -23.95 15.58
CA ALA A 472 -14.34 -24.32 14.19
C ALA A 472 -13.02 -24.59 13.46
N GLU A 473 -12.95 -25.75 12.76
CA GLU A 473 -11.90 -26.01 11.79
C GLU A 473 -12.15 -25.23 10.49
N THR A 474 -11.15 -24.50 10.04
CA THR A 474 -11.19 -23.78 8.77
C THR A 474 -10.67 -24.68 7.67
N GLN A 475 -11.44 -24.90 6.61
CA GLN A 475 -11.01 -25.69 5.46
C GLN A 475 -10.29 -24.84 4.43
N LEU A 476 -9.11 -25.28 4.03
CA LEU A 476 -8.40 -24.70 2.90
C LEU A 476 -9.08 -25.12 1.59
N SER A 477 -9.39 -24.14 0.72
CA SER A 477 -9.80 -24.38 -0.67
C SER A 477 -8.71 -23.81 -1.59
N PHE A 478 -7.86 -24.67 -2.11
CA PHE A 478 -6.86 -24.29 -3.11
C PHE A 478 -7.46 -24.43 -4.52
N PRO A 479 -7.20 -23.52 -5.46
CA PRO A 479 -7.78 -23.59 -6.81
C PRO A 479 -7.23 -24.78 -7.60
N GLU A 480 -8.09 -25.37 -8.46
CA GLU A 480 -7.66 -26.43 -9.38
C GLU A 480 -6.58 -25.94 -10.31
N VAL A 481 -5.50 -26.70 -10.43
CA VAL A 481 -4.33 -26.38 -11.26
C VAL A 481 -4.32 -27.24 -12.53
N THR A 482 -4.25 -26.60 -13.67
CA THR A 482 -4.18 -27.24 -14.99
C THR A 482 -2.83 -26.96 -15.65
N GLU A 483 -2.19 -28.00 -16.19
CA GLU A 483 -0.97 -27.86 -16.97
C GLU A 483 -1.24 -27.97 -18.48
N THR A 484 -0.49 -27.21 -19.28
CA THR A 484 -0.42 -27.33 -20.74
C THR A 484 0.98 -26.95 -21.23
N THR A 485 1.20 -27.04 -22.53
CA THR A 485 2.49 -26.74 -23.16
C THR A 485 2.26 -25.89 -24.40
N LEU A 486 3.13 -24.92 -24.64
CA LEU A 486 3.20 -24.13 -25.86
C LEU A 486 3.90 -24.92 -26.99
N SER A 487 3.75 -24.46 -28.22
CA SER A 487 4.30 -25.14 -29.42
C SER A 487 5.84 -25.28 -29.37
N ASN A 488 6.54 -24.45 -28.66
CA ASN A 488 7.99 -24.53 -28.49
C ASN A 488 8.44 -25.34 -27.25
N GLY A 489 7.51 -25.99 -26.54
CA GLY A 489 7.81 -26.85 -25.39
C GLY A 489 7.76 -26.15 -24.02
N VAL A 490 7.50 -24.84 -23.95
CA VAL A 490 7.36 -24.11 -22.66
C VAL A 490 6.12 -24.61 -21.94
N LYS A 491 6.30 -25.02 -20.69
CA LYS A 491 5.18 -25.43 -19.82
C LYS A 491 4.40 -24.22 -19.34
N VAL A 492 3.09 -24.37 -19.27
CA VAL A 492 2.15 -23.39 -18.71
C VAL A 492 1.35 -24.04 -17.61
N VAL A 493 1.38 -23.46 -16.43
CA VAL A 493 0.63 -23.85 -15.22
C VAL A 493 -0.45 -22.81 -14.99
N PHE A 494 -1.69 -23.22 -14.94
CA PHE A 494 -2.86 -22.35 -14.88
C PHE A 494 -3.72 -22.68 -13.66
N ALA A 495 -4.09 -21.65 -12.89
CA ALA A 495 -5.11 -21.73 -11.85
C ALA A 495 -6.11 -20.59 -12.00
N LYS A 496 -7.40 -20.88 -11.96
CA LYS A 496 -8.45 -19.86 -12.08
C LYS A 496 -8.74 -19.21 -10.73
N ARG A 497 -8.73 -17.87 -10.67
CA ARG A 497 -9.20 -17.09 -9.53
C ARG A 497 -9.88 -15.81 -10.04
N SER A 498 -11.18 -15.70 -9.89
CA SER A 498 -12.01 -14.66 -10.52
C SER A 498 -12.75 -13.77 -9.51
N THR A 499 -12.13 -13.50 -8.37
CA THR A 499 -12.68 -12.59 -7.35
C THR A 499 -12.64 -11.13 -7.79
N VAL A 500 -11.62 -10.79 -8.58
CA VAL A 500 -11.42 -9.46 -9.19
C VAL A 500 -10.93 -9.64 -10.63
N PRO A 501 -11.15 -8.67 -11.53
CA PRO A 501 -10.74 -8.77 -12.94
C PRO A 501 -9.23 -8.53 -13.12
N LEU A 502 -8.41 -9.34 -12.44
CA LEU A 502 -6.95 -9.32 -12.51
C LEU A 502 -6.42 -10.67 -12.97
N VAL A 503 -5.32 -10.63 -13.72
CA VAL A 503 -4.55 -11.81 -14.11
C VAL A 503 -3.09 -11.58 -13.77
N ASN A 504 -2.53 -12.52 -13.01
CA ASN A 504 -1.11 -12.58 -12.71
C ASN A 504 -0.47 -13.60 -13.65
N VAL A 505 0.62 -13.19 -14.29
CA VAL A 505 1.44 -14.07 -15.14
C VAL A 505 2.88 -13.98 -14.68
N ALA A 506 3.51 -15.12 -14.41
CA ALA A 506 4.91 -15.19 -14.05
C ALA A 506 5.66 -16.16 -14.97
N VAL A 507 6.87 -15.78 -15.36
CA VAL A 507 7.81 -16.65 -16.05
C VAL A 507 8.97 -16.92 -15.11
N GLN A 508 9.08 -18.16 -14.64
CA GLN A 508 10.14 -18.60 -13.76
C GLN A 508 11.21 -19.37 -14.51
N PHE A 509 12.45 -19.02 -14.25
CA PHE A 509 13.65 -19.64 -14.83
C PHE A 509 14.46 -20.34 -13.77
N ASP A 510 15.06 -21.46 -14.09
CA ASP A 510 16.05 -22.14 -13.25
C ASP A 510 17.41 -21.41 -13.37
N ALA A 511 17.49 -20.24 -12.73
CA ALA A 511 18.66 -19.35 -12.68
C ALA A 511 18.98 -18.95 -11.23
N GLY A 512 18.63 -17.75 -10.81
CA GLY A 512 18.89 -17.24 -9.46
C GLY A 512 20.34 -16.85 -9.22
N TYR A 513 20.66 -16.46 -7.99
CA TYR A 513 22.02 -16.04 -7.62
C TYR A 513 23.04 -17.17 -7.77
N ALA A 514 22.62 -18.42 -7.56
CA ALA A 514 23.48 -19.58 -7.76
C ALA A 514 24.03 -19.71 -9.20
N ALA A 515 23.40 -19.04 -10.16
CA ALA A 515 23.90 -18.98 -11.53
C ALA A 515 25.12 -18.06 -11.70
N ASP A 516 25.44 -17.21 -10.71
CA ASP A 516 26.60 -16.33 -10.70
C ASP A 516 27.88 -17.08 -10.26
N ALA A 517 27.74 -18.27 -9.73
CA ALA A 517 28.86 -19.06 -9.20
C ALA A 517 29.94 -19.28 -10.26
N GLY A 518 31.21 -18.95 -9.94
CA GLY A 518 32.35 -19.03 -10.85
C GLY A 518 32.40 -17.90 -11.88
N GLY A 519 31.49 -16.92 -11.84
CA GLY A 519 31.45 -15.71 -12.65
C GLY A 519 31.50 -14.45 -11.80
N LYS A 520 30.85 -13.39 -12.29
CA LYS A 520 30.75 -12.10 -11.58
C LYS A 520 29.53 -12.12 -10.67
N LEU A 521 29.73 -11.96 -9.39
CA LEU A 521 28.63 -11.96 -8.41
C LEU A 521 27.74 -10.72 -8.57
N GLY A 522 26.43 -10.91 -8.49
CA GLY A 522 25.41 -9.89 -8.70
C GLY A 522 24.92 -9.79 -10.15
N LEU A 523 25.44 -10.60 -11.07
CA LEU A 523 25.07 -10.59 -12.48
C LEU A 523 23.60 -10.98 -12.67
N ALA A 524 23.10 -11.96 -11.95
CA ALA A 524 21.68 -12.36 -11.98
C ALA A 524 20.76 -11.20 -11.59
N SER A 525 21.05 -10.53 -10.48
CA SER A 525 20.27 -9.40 -10.00
C SER A 525 20.39 -8.19 -10.92
N PHE A 526 21.59 -7.88 -11.40
CA PHE A 526 21.79 -6.77 -12.32
C PHE A 526 21.03 -7.01 -13.63
N THR A 527 21.09 -8.24 -14.17
CA THR A 527 20.35 -8.58 -15.40
C THR A 527 18.84 -8.41 -15.20
N THR A 528 18.28 -8.84 -14.07
CA THR A 528 16.84 -8.68 -13.80
C THR A 528 16.44 -7.22 -13.65
N GLN A 529 17.25 -6.40 -12.97
CA GLN A 529 17.01 -4.96 -12.82
C GLN A 529 17.14 -4.18 -14.14
N MET A 530 17.76 -4.76 -15.15
CA MET A 530 17.88 -4.16 -16.47
C MET A 530 16.72 -4.53 -17.43
N LEU A 531 15.83 -5.44 -17.06
CA LEU A 531 14.77 -5.92 -17.95
C LEU A 531 13.71 -4.85 -18.22
N ASP A 532 13.42 -3.99 -17.26
CA ASP A 532 12.47 -2.87 -17.37
C ASP A 532 13.13 -1.54 -17.76
N GLU A 533 14.45 -1.55 -18.01
CA GLU A 533 15.22 -0.38 -18.46
C GLU A 533 15.26 -0.25 -19.99
N GLY A 534 14.18 -0.68 -20.62
CA GLY A 534 13.93 -0.58 -22.05
C GLY A 534 13.90 -1.93 -22.77
N ALA A 535 12.90 -2.14 -23.62
CA ALA A 535 12.67 -3.37 -24.33
C ALA A 535 12.05 -3.14 -25.71
N GLY A 536 12.54 -3.85 -26.71
CA GLY A 536 12.05 -3.74 -28.09
C GLY A 536 12.24 -2.33 -28.65
N LYS A 537 11.15 -1.63 -28.89
CA LYS A 537 11.14 -0.25 -29.39
C LYS A 537 11.09 0.82 -28.28
N TYR A 538 10.81 0.39 -27.06
CA TYR A 538 10.62 1.29 -25.93
C TYR A 538 11.94 1.55 -25.20
N ASP A 539 12.18 2.80 -24.81
CA ASP A 539 13.18 3.11 -23.79
C ASP A 539 12.61 2.88 -22.39
N ALA A 540 13.39 3.16 -21.34
CA ALA A 540 12.98 2.89 -19.96
C ALA A 540 11.72 3.66 -19.55
N LEU A 541 11.62 4.94 -19.94
CA LEU A 541 10.47 5.79 -19.60
C LEU A 541 9.25 5.46 -20.45
N GLU A 542 9.45 5.19 -21.73
CA GLU A 542 8.37 4.76 -22.61
C GLU A 542 7.79 3.42 -22.17
N LEU A 543 8.63 2.47 -21.73
CA LEU A 543 8.19 1.19 -21.22
C LEU A 543 7.38 1.35 -19.92
N ALA A 544 7.88 2.17 -19.00
CA ALA A 544 7.16 2.47 -17.76
C ALA A 544 5.80 3.13 -18.04
N ALA A 545 5.74 4.08 -18.98
CA ALA A 545 4.50 4.74 -19.37
C ALA A 545 3.48 3.79 -20.01
N GLU A 546 3.94 2.84 -20.84
CA GLU A 546 3.06 1.82 -21.45
C GLU A 546 2.51 0.85 -20.39
N LEU A 547 3.32 0.43 -19.41
CA LEU A 547 2.87 -0.41 -18.30
C LEU A 547 1.82 0.34 -17.45
N GLU A 548 2.07 1.60 -17.10
CA GLU A 548 1.14 2.44 -16.36
C GLU A 548 -0.19 2.65 -17.10
N GLN A 549 -0.15 2.89 -18.42
CA GLN A 549 -1.37 3.07 -19.23
C GLN A 549 -2.24 1.81 -19.28
N LEU A 550 -1.63 0.63 -19.19
CA LEU A 550 -2.33 -0.65 -19.16
C LEU A 550 -2.77 -1.04 -17.74
N GLY A 551 -2.40 -0.27 -16.71
CA GLY A 551 -2.63 -0.66 -15.31
C GLY A 551 -1.94 -1.98 -14.98
N THR A 552 -0.73 -2.17 -15.50
CA THR A 552 0.06 -3.41 -15.39
C THR A 552 1.27 -3.15 -14.51
N ASP A 553 1.44 -3.96 -13.47
CA ASP A 553 2.61 -3.96 -12.61
C ASP A 553 3.59 -5.05 -13.05
N LEU A 554 4.85 -4.68 -13.26
CA LEU A 554 5.95 -5.57 -13.59
C LEU A 554 6.87 -5.74 -12.39
N ASN A 555 7.23 -6.98 -12.09
CA ASN A 555 8.27 -7.31 -11.11
C ASN A 555 9.25 -8.31 -11.72
N ALA A 556 10.54 -8.03 -11.62
CA ALA A 556 11.61 -8.94 -12.05
C ALA A 556 12.62 -9.09 -10.91
N GLY A 557 12.86 -10.32 -10.49
CA GLY A 557 13.76 -10.58 -9.37
C GLY A 557 14.38 -11.97 -9.40
N SER A 558 15.44 -12.13 -8.64
CA SER A 558 16.13 -13.41 -8.43
C SER A 558 16.15 -13.75 -6.95
N ASN A 559 16.00 -15.00 -6.62
CA ASN A 559 16.38 -15.59 -5.35
C ASN A 559 17.58 -16.53 -5.54
N LEU A 560 17.89 -17.32 -4.53
CA LEU A 560 19.04 -18.21 -4.58
C LEU A 560 18.98 -19.21 -5.76
N ASP A 561 17.81 -19.73 -6.09
CA ASP A 561 17.64 -20.82 -7.07
C ASP A 561 17.00 -20.39 -8.39
N THR A 562 16.14 -19.39 -8.38
CA THR A 562 15.31 -19.04 -9.52
C THR A 562 15.31 -17.54 -9.81
N THR A 563 15.11 -17.21 -11.07
CA THR A 563 14.79 -15.85 -11.53
C THR A 563 13.35 -15.86 -12.00
N THR A 564 12.58 -14.87 -11.58
CA THR A 564 11.16 -14.75 -11.95
C THR A 564 10.88 -13.36 -12.50
N VAL A 565 10.15 -13.31 -13.61
CA VAL A 565 9.57 -12.09 -14.18
C VAL A 565 8.07 -12.26 -14.13
N SER A 566 7.39 -11.40 -13.39
CA SER A 566 5.94 -11.46 -13.19
C SER A 566 5.26 -10.15 -13.57
N MET A 567 4.03 -10.25 -14.01
CA MET A 567 3.14 -9.12 -14.27
C MET A 567 1.78 -9.38 -13.62
N SER A 568 1.26 -8.35 -12.96
CA SER A 568 -0.15 -8.26 -12.56
C SER A 568 -0.85 -7.29 -13.51
N MET A 569 -1.90 -7.73 -14.16
CA MET A 569 -2.56 -6.97 -15.23
C MET A 569 -4.08 -7.06 -15.14
N LEU A 570 -4.77 -6.01 -15.58
CA LEU A 570 -6.22 -6.03 -15.74
C LEU A 570 -6.61 -7.04 -16.83
N THR A 571 -7.70 -7.79 -16.60
CA THR A 571 -8.19 -8.83 -17.54
C THR A 571 -8.44 -8.25 -18.95
N GLU A 572 -8.95 -7.02 -19.04
CA GLU A 572 -9.18 -6.33 -20.32
C GLU A 572 -7.90 -5.95 -21.08
N ASN A 573 -6.77 -5.86 -20.39
CA ASN A 573 -5.48 -5.45 -20.94
C ASN A 573 -4.48 -6.62 -21.06
N MET A 574 -4.94 -7.87 -20.92
CA MET A 574 -4.05 -9.06 -20.98
C MET A 574 -3.20 -9.12 -22.24
N GLU A 575 -3.80 -8.93 -23.42
CA GLU A 575 -3.08 -9.09 -24.68
C GLU A 575 -1.96 -8.07 -24.86
N PRO A 576 -2.17 -6.75 -24.70
CA PRO A 576 -1.08 -5.77 -24.79
C PRO A 576 -0.05 -5.92 -23.67
N SER A 577 -0.44 -6.29 -22.46
CA SER A 577 0.48 -6.52 -21.32
C SER A 577 1.39 -7.72 -21.58
N LEU A 578 0.85 -8.82 -22.10
CA LEU A 578 1.65 -9.99 -22.50
C LEU A 578 2.61 -9.68 -23.65
N ALA A 579 2.24 -8.79 -24.57
CA ALA A 579 3.13 -8.34 -25.63
C ALA A 579 4.33 -7.55 -25.05
N LEU A 580 4.10 -6.70 -24.03
CA LEU A 580 5.19 -6.03 -23.31
C LEU A 580 6.07 -7.04 -22.58
N MET A 581 5.48 -7.99 -21.84
CA MET A 581 6.24 -9.07 -21.18
C MET A 581 7.11 -9.84 -22.18
N GLY A 582 6.55 -10.14 -23.35
CA GLY A 582 7.27 -10.77 -24.44
C GLY A 582 8.46 -9.93 -24.93
N ASN A 583 8.32 -8.62 -25.07
CA ASN A 583 9.40 -7.71 -25.44
C ASN A 583 10.49 -7.66 -24.36
N ILE A 584 10.09 -7.53 -23.09
CA ILE A 584 10.98 -7.47 -21.92
C ILE A 584 11.86 -8.72 -21.85
N LEU A 585 11.30 -9.91 -22.03
CA LEU A 585 12.04 -11.17 -21.94
C LEU A 585 12.86 -11.47 -23.20
N LYS A 586 12.35 -11.13 -24.39
CA LYS A 586 13.00 -11.48 -25.64
C LYS A 586 14.02 -10.45 -26.10
N SER A 587 13.75 -9.17 -25.87
CA SER A 587 14.46 -8.06 -26.52
C SER A 587 14.77 -6.91 -25.57
N PRO A 588 15.32 -7.16 -24.35
CA PRO A 588 15.79 -6.08 -23.50
C PRO A 588 16.94 -5.34 -24.22
N THR A 589 16.96 -4.02 -24.13
CA THR A 589 17.88 -3.20 -24.93
C THR A 589 19.29 -3.15 -24.35
N PHE A 590 19.43 -3.24 -23.04
CA PHE A 590 20.69 -3.09 -22.29
C PHE A 590 21.51 -1.89 -22.81
N LYS A 591 20.88 -0.70 -22.85
CA LYS A 591 21.54 0.53 -23.27
C LYS A 591 22.64 0.88 -22.29
N LYS A 592 23.76 1.40 -22.81
CA LYS A 592 24.94 1.72 -22.01
C LYS A 592 24.61 2.72 -20.89
N GLU A 593 23.83 3.72 -21.23
CA GLU A 593 23.44 4.79 -20.30
C GLU A 593 22.67 4.20 -19.11
N GLU A 594 21.71 3.30 -19.37
CA GLU A 594 20.92 2.65 -18.33
C GLU A 594 21.77 1.66 -17.51
N ILE A 595 22.69 0.95 -18.15
CA ILE A 595 23.63 0.08 -17.42
C ILE A 595 24.44 0.89 -16.41
N GLU A 596 24.99 2.04 -16.81
CA GLU A 596 25.79 2.87 -15.91
C GLU A 596 24.93 3.51 -14.80
N ARG A 597 23.71 3.90 -15.11
CA ARG A 597 22.75 4.41 -14.11
C ARG A 597 22.40 3.33 -13.09
N GLN A 598 22.02 2.15 -13.53
CA GLN A 598 21.70 1.03 -12.64
C GLN A 598 22.93 0.55 -11.85
N ARG A 599 24.11 0.52 -12.49
CA ARG A 599 25.39 0.23 -11.80
C ARG A 599 25.62 1.18 -10.61
N ALA A 600 25.42 2.49 -10.83
CA ALA A 600 25.57 3.48 -9.77
C ALA A 600 24.60 3.25 -8.61
N LEU A 601 23.34 2.88 -8.91
CA LEU A 601 22.34 2.55 -7.89
C LEU A 601 22.73 1.28 -7.10
N ILE A 602 23.17 0.23 -7.78
CA ILE A 602 23.59 -1.02 -7.14
C ILE A 602 24.83 -0.76 -6.25
N LEU A 603 25.81 -0.01 -6.72
CA LEU A 603 27.00 0.34 -5.94
C LEU A 603 26.64 1.18 -4.70
N SER A 604 25.71 2.13 -4.84
CA SER A 604 25.18 2.88 -3.71
C SER A 604 24.48 1.96 -2.70
N ASN A 605 23.69 1.00 -3.17
CA ASN A 605 23.04 0.01 -2.31
C ASN A 605 24.08 -0.88 -1.58
N ILE A 606 25.11 -1.35 -2.28
CA ILE A 606 26.22 -2.11 -1.66
C ILE A 606 26.92 -1.26 -0.58
N ALA A 607 27.15 0.03 -0.85
CA ALA A 607 27.73 0.92 0.15
C ALA A 607 26.83 1.05 1.40
N GLN A 608 25.54 1.18 1.22
CA GLN A 608 24.56 1.17 2.33
C GLN A 608 24.55 -0.19 3.06
N GLN A 609 24.61 -1.31 2.35
CA GLN A 609 24.67 -2.66 2.95
C GLN A 609 25.87 -2.81 3.88
N LYS A 610 27.00 -2.22 3.54
CA LYS A 610 28.22 -2.21 4.40
C LYS A 610 28.03 -1.47 5.73
N THR A 611 27.00 -0.66 5.86
CA THR A 611 26.65 0.04 7.11
C THR A 611 25.61 -0.69 7.96
N ARG A 612 24.93 -1.70 7.39
CA ARG A 612 23.86 -2.44 8.05
C ARG A 612 24.35 -3.79 8.59
N PRO A 613 24.29 -4.05 9.92
CA PRO A 613 24.82 -5.28 10.52
C PRO A 613 24.29 -6.56 9.86
N VAL A 614 22.99 -6.61 9.58
CA VAL A 614 22.35 -7.78 8.92
C VAL A 614 22.94 -8.02 7.53
N SER A 615 23.07 -6.98 6.74
CA SER A 615 23.61 -7.10 5.37
C SER A 615 25.07 -7.53 5.36
N ILE A 616 25.87 -7.03 6.31
CA ILE A 616 27.25 -7.45 6.50
C ILE A 616 27.30 -8.95 6.80
N ALA A 617 26.47 -9.40 7.75
CA ALA A 617 26.43 -10.80 8.15
C ALA A 617 25.97 -11.71 6.99
N LEU A 618 24.91 -11.34 6.25
CA LEU A 618 24.41 -12.10 5.09
C LEU A 618 25.37 -12.08 3.89
N THR A 619 26.31 -11.14 3.85
CA THR A 619 27.38 -11.14 2.85
C THR A 619 28.51 -12.10 3.24
N LEU A 620 28.88 -12.13 4.50
CA LEU A 620 30.04 -12.91 4.98
C LEU A 620 29.71 -14.37 5.31
N LEU A 621 28.49 -14.65 5.77
CA LEU A 621 28.08 -15.98 6.23
C LEU A 621 28.11 -17.07 5.14
N PRO A 622 27.59 -16.87 3.91
CA PRO A 622 27.47 -17.95 2.95
C PRO A 622 28.80 -18.64 2.59
N PRO A 623 29.90 -17.94 2.25
CA PRO A 623 31.17 -18.63 1.98
C PRO A 623 31.73 -19.38 3.18
N LEU A 624 31.37 -19.01 4.40
CA LEU A 624 31.83 -19.70 5.62
C LEU A 624 31.12 -21.04 5.84
N ILE A 625 29.82 -21.13 5.51
CA ILE A 625 29.05 -22.35 5.74
C ILE A 625 29.01 -23.30 4.52
N TYR A 626 29.13 -22.77 3.30
CA TYR A 626 29.14 -23.58 2.09
C TYR A 626 30.54 -23.81 1.50
N GLY A 627 31.49 -22.98 1.87
CA GLY A 627 32.85 -22.95 1.29
C GLY A 627 32.93 -22.04 0.06
N GLU A 628 34.14 -21.52 -0.19
CA GLU A 628 34.43 -20.71 -1.37
C GLU A 628 34.22 -21.51 -2.65
N GLY A 629 33.60 -20.89 -3.66
CA GLY A 629 33.30 -21.51 -4.96
C GLY A 629 32.06 -22.40 -5.00
N HIS A 630 31.42 -22.66 -3.87
CA HIS A 630 30.12 -23.32 -3.86
C HIS A 630 29.02 -22.43 -4.44
N ALA A 631 28.03 -23.01 -5.14
CA ALA A 631 26.96 -22.26 -5.78
C ALA A 631 26.14 -21.38 -4.81
N TYR A 632 26.07 -21.75 -3.54
CA TYR A 632 25.44 -20.97 -2.47
C TYR A 632 26.44 -20.24 -1.57
N GLY A 633 27.74 -20.37 -1.81
CA GLY A 633 28.80 -19.63 -1.10
C GLY A 633 28.96 -18.20 -1.59
N ILE A 634 27.85 -17.55 -1.91
CA ILE A 634 27.76 -16.20 -2.47
C ILE A 634 26.92 -15.31 -1.55
N PRO A 635 27.10 -13.98 -1.56
CA PRO A 635 26.31 -13.10 -0.71
C PRO A 635 24.79 -13.30 -0.85
N PHE A 636 24.10 -13.58 0.24
CA PHE A 636 22.65 -13.78 0.24
C PHE A 636 21.86 -12.49 -0.06
N THR A 637 22.51 -11.34 -0.05
CA THR A 637 21.92 -10.07 -0.49
C THR A 637 21.60 -10.08 -1.99
N GLY A 638 22.24 -10.96 -2.77
CA GLY A 638 22.06 -11.05 -4.22
C GLY A 638 22.63 -9.87 -5.00
N THR A 639 23.15 -8.84 -4.35
CA THR A 639 23.69 -7.63 -5.01
C THR A 639 25.10 -7.83 -5.56
N GLY A 640 25.77 -8.92 -5.18
CA GLY A 640 27.15 -9.21 -5.56
C GLY A 640 28.17 -8.41 -4.76
N THR A 641 29.38 -8.29 -5.32
CA THR A 641 30.48 -7.49 -4.75
C THR A 641 30.66 -6.20 -5.53
N GLU A 642 31.19 -5.17 -4.86
CA GLU A 642 31.52 -3.89 -5.51
C GLU A 642 32.45 -4.08 -6.71
N GLN A 643 33.47 -4.95 -6.57
CA GLN A 643 34.42 -5.26 -7.63
C GLN A 643 33.75 -5.92 -8.83
N ASP A 644 32.90 -6.92 -8.59
CA ASP A 644 32.22 -7.63 -9.66
C ASP A 644 31.22 -6.72 -10.40
N VAL A 645 30.40 -5.97 -9.63
CA VAL A 645 29.41 -5.05 -10.21
C VAL A 645 30.09 -3.96 -11.05
N GLN A 646 31.26 -3.46 -10.64
CA GLN A 646 32.06 -2.54 -11.47
C GLN A 646 32.54 -3.18 -12.76
N ALA A 647 32.86 -4.47 -12.75
CA ALA A 647 33.40 -5.23 -13.87
C ALA A 647 32.33 -5.85 -14.81
N ILE A 648 31.04 -5.86 -14.43
CA ILE A 648 29.95 -6.37 -15.27
C ILE A 648 29.82 -5.50 -16.51
N THR A 649 29.85 -6.14 -17.68
CA THR A 649 29.72 -5.48 -18.99
C THR A 649 28.34 -5.75 -19.59
N ARG A 650 28.01 -5.03 -20.67
CA ARG A 650 26.79 -5.30 -21.43
C ARG A 650 26.77 -6.74 -21.97
N ASP A 651 27.93 -7.24 -22.44
CA ASP A 651 28.02 -8.59 -22.99
C ASP A 651 27.78 -9.65 -21.91
N ASP A 652 28.17 -9.40 -20.63
CA ASP A 652 27.85 -10.29 -19.52
C ASP A 652 26.32 -10.36 -19.30
N LEU A 653 25.61 -9.23 -19.33
CA LEU A 653 24.15 -9.17 -19.19
C LEU A 653 23.45 -9.91 -20.33
N VAL A 654 23.89 -9.69 -21.58
CA VAL A 654 23.37 -10.37 -22.77
C VAL A 654 23.61 -11.87 -22.68
N ASN A 655 24.83 -12.28 -22.28
CA ASN A 655 25.19 -13.67 -22.12
C ASN A 655 24.39 -14.34 -21.01
N PHE A 656 24.24 -13.70 -19.85
CA PHE A 656 23.41 -14.21 -18.76
C PHE A 656 21.97 -14.42 -19.23
N LYS A 657 21.36 -13.41 -19.84
CA LYS A 657 20.02 -13.49 -20.40
C LYS A 657 19.87 -14.65 -21.39
N ASN A 658 20.79 -14.79 -22.33
CA ASN A 658 20.74 -15.85 -23.35
C ASN A 658 21.02 -17.25 -22.78
N THR A 659 21.79 -17.35 -21.72
CA THR A 659 22.10 -18.62 -21.04
C THR A 659 20.99 -19.10 -20.12
N TRP A 660 20.32 -18.18 -19.42
CA TRP A 660 19.41 -18.52 -18.35
C TRP A 660 17.95 -18.12 -18.59
N LEU A 661 17.68 -16.93 -19.19
CA LEU A 661 16.31 -16.45 -19.44
C LEU A 661 15.85 -16.87 -20.84
N ARG A 662 15.57 -18.15 -20.99
CA ARG A 662 15.30 -18.81 -22.27
C ARG A 662 14.16 -19.81 -22.19
N PRO A 663 13.47 -20.11 -23.31
CA PRO A 663 12.23 -20.91 -23.30
C PRO A 663 12.41 -22.34 -22.76
N ASP A 664 13.53 -22.99 -23.06
CA ASP A 664 13.84 -24.34 -22.61
C ASP A 664 14.30 -24.40 -21.13
N ASN A 665 14.33 -23.26 -20.45
CA ASN A 665 14.58 -23.09 -19.03
C ASN A 665 13.40 -22.42 -18.29
N ALA A 666 12.30 -22.15 -18.99
CA ALA A 666 11.16 -21.39 -18.50
C ALA A 666 9.96 -22.27 -18.14
N THR A 667 9.23 -21.87 -17.14
CA THR A 667 7.84 -22.27 -16.89
C THR A 667 6.99 -21.02 -16.72
N ILE A 668 5.86 -20.95 -17.40
CA ILE A 668 4.90 -19.84 -17.30
C ILE A 668 3.80 -20.25 -16.33
N PHE A 669 3.49 -19.37 -15.39
CA PHE A 669 2.39 -19.53 -14.45
C PHE A 669 1.36 -18.45 -14.71
N VAL A 670 0.08 -18.82 -14.61
CA VAL A 670 -1.06 -17.92 -14.80
C VAL A 670 -2.06 -18.15 -13.69
N VAL A 671 -2.36 -17.11 -12.92
CA VAL A 671 -3.40 -17.15 -11.87
C VAL A 671 -4.27 -15.90 -11.99
N GLY A 672 -5.58 -16.06 -12.12
CA GLY A 672 -6.47 -14.90 -12.18
C GLY A 672 -7.79 -15.13 -12.87
N ASP A 673 -8.47 -14.02 -13.20
CA ASP A 673 -9.77 -14.00 -13.85
C ASP A 673 -9.66 -14.17 -15.38
N THR A 674 -9.32 -15.37 -15.78
CA THR A 674 -9.28 -15.77 -17.19
C THR A 674 -9.59 -17.25 -17.34
N THR A 675 -9.53 -17.79 -18.54
CA THR A 675 -9.59 -19.22 -18.82
C THR A 675 -8.37 -19.65 -19.61
N LEU A 676 -7.98 -20.92 -19.46
CA LEU A 676 -6.87 -21.47 -20.22
C LEU A 676 -7.10 -21.34 -21.76
N GLY A 677 -8.37 -21.48 -22.19
CA GLY A 677 -8.77 -21.30 -23.59
C GLY A 677 -8.56 -19.87 -24.11
N ALA A 678 -8.72 -18.87 -23.27
CA ALA A 678 -8.55 -17.47 -23.62
C ALA A 678 -7.07 -17.06 -23.61
N ILE A 679 -6.32 -17.41 -22.57
CA ILE A 679 -4.94 -16.91 -22.40
C ILE A 679 -3.92 -17.73 -23.19
N LYS A 680 -4.11 -19.03 -23.37
CA LYS A 680 -3.13 -19.87 -24.12
C LYS A 680 -2.84 -19.37 -25.53
N PRO A 681 -3.82 -18.94 -26.37
CA PRO A 681 -3.53 -18.35 -27.68
C PRO A 681 -2.67 -17.07 -27.59
N MET A 682 -2.87 -16.25 -26.55
CA MET A 682 -2.08 -15.04 -26.33
C MET A 682 -0.65 -15.40 -25.95
N LEU A 683 -0.47 -16.35 -25.03
CA LEU A 683 0.84 -16.87 -24.67
C LEU A 683 1.55 -17.53 -25.86
N GLU A 684 0.81 -18.27 -26.67
CA GLU A 684 1.32 -18.88 -27.91
C GLU A 684 1.80 -17.83 -28.92
N LYS A 685 1.04 -16.75 -29.09
CA LYS A 685 1.39 -15.61 -29.93
C LYS A 685 2.71 -14.97 -29.48
N GLU A 686 2.86 -14.72 -28.20
CA GLU A 686 4.01 -14.01 -27.66
C GLU A 686 5.21 -14.91 -27.42
N PHE A 687 5.03 -16.11 -26.92
CA PHE A 687 6.12 -16.99 -26.50
C PHE A 687 6.29 -18.25 -27.35
N GLY A 688 5.29 -18.69 -28.12
CA GLY A 688 5.35 -19.96 -28.88
C GLY A 688 6.46 -20.03 -29.95
N LYS A 689 6.90 -18.87 -30.43
CA LYS A 689 8.04 -18.77 -31.38
C LYS A 689 9.37 -18.35 -30.72
N TRP A 690 9.37 -18.17 -29.41
CA TRP A 690 10.57 -17.77 -28.68
C TRP A 690 11.61 -18.87 -28.73
N LYS A 691 12.79 -18.53 -29.25
CA LYS A 691 13.96 -19.40 -29.37
C LYS A 691 15.19 -18.64 -28.97
N VAL A 692 16.11 -19.32 -28.33
CA VAL A 692 17.45 -18.81 -28.00
C VAL A 692 18.47 -19.85 -28.47
N GLU A 693 19.48 -19.43 -29.19
CA GLU A 693 20.55 -20.31 -29.65
C GLU A 693 21.51 -20.66 -28.52
N GLY A 694 22.30 -21.72 -28.71
CA GLY A 694 23.26 -22.22 -27.71
C GLY A 694 22.63 -23.11 -26.65
N SER A 695 23.45 -23.55 -25.70
CA SER A 695 23.03 -24.41 -24.58
C SER A 695 22.56 -23.57 -23.43
N LYS A 696 21.53 -24.07 -22.70
CA LYS A 696 21.13 -23.47 -21.43
C LYS A 696 22.20 -23.68 -20.36
N GLY A 697 22.23 -22.78 -19.37
CA GLY A 697 23.06 -22.93 -18.17
C GLY A 697 22.66 -24.13 -17.31
N ALA A 698 23.61 -24.61 -16.55
CA ALA A 698 23.40 -25.65 -15.56
C ALA A 698 24.10 -25.26 -14.27
N LYS A 699 23.36 -25.27 -13.15
CA LYS A 699 23.91 -25.05 -11.83
C LYS A 699 24.38 -26.39 -11.24
N GLN A 700 25.52 -26.37 -10.57
CA GLN A 700 25.99 -27.48 -9.78
C GLN A 700 25.89 -27.11 -8.30
N ILE A 701 24.88 -27.63 -7.63
CA ILE A 701 24.67 -27.44 -6.21
C ILE A 701 25.16 -28.70 -5.52
N ALA A 702 26.43 -28.67 -5.11
CA ALA A 702 27.07 -29.80 -4.41
C ALA A 702 26.58 -29.87 -2.95
N GLU A 703 26.77 -31.02 -2.30
CA GLU A 703 26.68 -31.08 -0.85
C GLU A 703 27.88 -30.36 -0.21
N ALA A 704 27.58 -29.50 0.74
CA ALA A 704 28.59 -28.83 1.54
C ALA A 704 28.76 -29.52 2.89
N SER A 705 30.01 -29.59 3.35
CA SER A 705 30.33 -30.09 4.71
C SER A 705 30.54 -28.89 5.63
N MET A 706 29.89 -28.89 6.77
CA MET A 706 30.18 -27.91 7.82
C MET A 706 31.64 -28.00 8.27
N PRO A 707 32.25 -26.86 8.66
CA PRO A 707 33.56 -26.85 9.27
C PRO A 707 33.62 -27.79 10.50
N GLU A 708 34.73 -28.52 10.67
CA GLU A 708 34.91 -29.46 11.81
C GLU A 708 34.86 -28.75 13.17
N GLN A 709 35.18 -27.45 13.18
CA GLN A 709 35.14 -26.62 14.38
C GLN A 709 34.28 -25.40 14.16
N GLY A 710 33.47 -25.05 15.15
CA GLY A 710 32.71 -23.81 15.14
C GLY A 710 33.64 -22.59 15.04
N GLN A 711 33.29 -21.65 14.18
CA GLN A 711 34.01 -20.39 13.98
C GLN A 711 33.19 -19.22 14.53
N ALA A 712 33.86 -18.27 15.17
CA ALA A 712 33.27 -17.01 15.59
C ALA A 712 34.03 -15.85 14.92
N ILE A 713 33.29 -15.03 14.18
CA ILE A 713 33.83 -13.85 13.51
C ILE A 713 33.26 -12.63 14.21
N ILE A 714 34.13 -11.77 14.65
CA ILE A 714 33.77 -10.52 15.34
C ILE A 714 34.08 -9.36 14.40
N ILE A 715 33.06 -8.55 14.13
CA ILE A 715 33.18 -7.32 13.33
C ILE A 715 32.97 -6.16 14.27
N ASP A 716 34.05 -5.38 14.49
CA ASP A 716 33.99 -4.23 15.36
C ASP A 716 33.28 -3.05 14.69
N ARG A 717 32.29 -2.50 15.38
CA ARG A 717 31.55 -1.29 14.99
C ARG A 717 31.53 -0.29 16.14
N PRO A 718 32.53 0.57 16.24
CA PRO A 718 32.64 1.51 17.34
C PRO A 718 31.41 2.40 17.47
N GLY A 719 30.87 2.52 18.68
CA GLY A 719 29.71 3.35 18.99
C GLY A 719 28.36 2.71 18.69
N ALA A 720 28.31 1.45 18.23
CA ALA A 720 27.04 0.72 18.01
C ALA A 720 26.32 0.48 19.35
N GLN A 721 25.03 0.81 19.40
CA GLN A 721 24.18 0.56 20.58
C GLN A 721 23.75 -0.90 20.70
N GLN A 722 23.74 -1.63 19.58
CA GLN A 722 23.40 -3.04 19.51
C GLN A 722 24.48 -3.84 18.79
N SER A 723 24.66 -5.07 19.22
CA SER A 723 25.40 -6.10 18.48
C SER A 723 24.41 -7.02 17.78
N LEU A 724 24.67 -7.33 16.52
CA LEU A 724 23.95 -8.41 15.84
C LEU A 724 24.69 -9.72 16.03
N ILE A 725 24.02 -10.70 16.60
CA ILE A 725 24.46 -12.11 16.61
C ILE A 725 23.76 -12.82 15.47
N LEU A 726 24.51 -13.34 14.51
CA LEU A 726 24.02 -14.25 13.48
C LEU A 726 24.82 -15.55 13.56
N ALA A 727 24.16 -16.64 13.95
CA ALA A 727 24.72 -17.98 13.93
C ALA A 727 24.04 -18.83 12.87
N ALA A 728 24.76 -19.73 12.23
CA ALA A 728 24.16 -20.57 11.19
C ALA A 728 24.72 -22.01 11.22
N HIS A 729 23.85 -22.91 10.74
CA HIS A 729 24.19 -24.31 10.48
C HIS A 729 23.49 -24.76 9.20
N LEU A 730 24.05 -25.74 8.47
CA LEU A 730 23.38 -26.30 7.31
C LEU A 730 22.29 -27.29 7.75
N ALA A 731 21.13 -27.17 7.17
CA ALA A 731 19.95 -28.01 7.33
C ALA A 731 19.62 -28.72 6.01
N PRO A 732 18.79 -29.76 6.03
CA PRO A 732 18.32 -30.43 4.82
C PRO A 732 17.62 -29.45 3.84
N PRO A 733 17.57 -29.78 2.53
CA PRO A 733 16.87 -28.98 1.52
C PRO A 733 15.41 -28.72 1.87
N THR A 734 14.85 -27.64 1.37
CA THR A 734 13.41 -27.31 1.53
C THR A 734 12.50 -28.39 0.93
N GLY A 735 12.97 -29.14 -0.08
CA GLY A 735 12.24 -30.27 -0.67
C GLY A 735 12.37 -31.59 0.06
N ALA A 736 13.08 -31.66 1.19
CA ALA A 736 13.26 -32.89 1.96
C ALA A 736 11.96 -33.39 2.62
N ASP A 737 11.80 -34.69 2.79
CA ASP A 737 10.60 -35.31 3.34
C ASP A 737 10.29 -34.85 4.77
N ASN A 738 11.32 -34.57 5.57
CA ASN A 738 11.20 -34.08 6.94
C ASN A 738 11.05 -32.54 7.02
N ASN A 739 10.83 -31.84 5.91
CA ASN A 739 10.73 -30.37 5.87
C ASN A 739 9.66 -29.81 6.83
N ILE A 740 8.50 -30.48 6.93
CA ILE A 740 7.40 -30.02 7.80
C ILE A 740 7.82 -30.15 9.27
N ALA A 741 8.47 -31.24 9.64
CA ALA A 741 9.00 -31.41 10.99
C ALA A 741 10.07 -30.36 11.33
N ILE A 742 10.99 -30.08 10.40
CA ILE A 742 12.02 -29.02 10.56
C ILE A 742 11.37 -27.64 10.70
N ASN A 743 10.33 -27.34 9.93
CA ASN A 743 9.61 -26.07 10.06
C ASN A 743 8.88 -25.98 11.41
N ALA A 744 8.21 -27.03 11.84
CA ALA A 744 7.55 -27.08 13.15
C ALA A 744 8.56 -26.97 14.31
N MET A 745 9.70 -27.65 14.20
CA MET A 745 10.82 -27.51 15.13
C MET A 745 11.28 -26.04 15.20
N ASN A 746 11.49 -25.43 14.04
CA ASN A 746 11.89 -24.02 13.96
C ASN A 746 10.87 -23.10 14.63
N LEU A 747 9.57 -23.30 14.40
CA LEU A 747 8.51 -22.50 15.02
C LEU A 747 8.56 -22.55 16.55
N THR A 748 8.81 -23.72 17.11
CA THR A 748 8.87 -23.90 18.58
C THR A 748 10.17 -23.36 19.17
N LEU A 749 11.28 -23.45 18.46
CA LEU A 749 12.61 -23.04 18.95
C LEU A 749 12.79 -21.51 18.86
N GLY A 750 12.48 -20.90 17.70
CA GLY A 750 12.71 -19.47 17.51
C GLY A 750 11.97 -18.84 16.32
N GLY A 751 11.16 -19.62 15.56
CA GLY A 751 10.46 -19.12 14.38
C GLY A 751 9.20 -18.33 14.69
N ALA A 752 8.56 -18.58 15.83
CA ALA A 752 7.39 -17.84 16.29
C ALA A 752 7.75 -16.80 17.36
N PHE A 753 6.88 -15.81 17.54
CA PHE A 753 7.05 -14.81 18.58
C PHE A 753 7.17 -15.44 19.99
N THR A 754 6.36 -16.45 20.27
CA THR A 754 6.32 -17.17 21.55
C THR A 754 7.33 -18.32 21.63
N ALA A 755 8.25 -18.42 20.69
CA ALA A 755 9.29 -19.43 20.67
C ALA A 755 10.38 -19.19 21.73
N ARG A 756 11.08 -20.24 22.10
CA ARG A 756 12.01 -20.25 23.25
C ARG A 756 13.09 -19.18 23.17
N VAL A 757 13.71 -19.02 22.00
CA VAL A 757 14.80 -18.05 21.80
C VAL A 757 14.31 -16.61 22.03
N ASN A 758 13.14 -16.28 21.48
CA ASN A 758 12.54 -14.97 21.68
C ASN A 758 12.07 -14.75 23.12
N MET A 759 11.40 -15.76 23.70
CA MET A 759 10.96 -15.70 25.09
C MET A 759 12.14 -15.53 26.06
N ASN A 760 13.28 -16.14 25.77
CA ASN A 760 14.48 -15.97 26.61
C ASN A 760 15.06 -14.56 26.46
N LEU A 761 15.51 -14.17 25.26
CA LEU A 761 16.28 -12.93 25.08
C LEU A 761 15.41 -11.65 25.14
N ARG A 762 14.17 -11.75 24.72
CA ARG A 762 13.24 -10.62 24.74
C ARG A 762 12.46 -10.55 26.03
N GLU A 763 11.67 -11.58 26.33
CA GLU A 763 10.71 -11.55 27.44
C GLU A 763 11.40 -11.71 28.80
N ASP A 764 12.26 -12.73 28.98
CA ASP A 764 12.92 -13.00 30.26
C ASP A 764 14.07 -12.02 30.54
N LYS A 765 14.88 -11.70 29.55
CA LYS A 765 16.12 -10.93 29.71
C LYS A 765 15.99 -9.48 29.29
N SER A 766 15.06 -9.13 28.40
CA SER A 766 14.92 -7.81 27.82
C SER A 766 16.21 -7.27 27.18
N TRP A 767 17.00 -8.17 26.60
CA TRP A 767 18.27 -7.82 25.96
C TRP A 767 18.14 -7.58 24.46
N SER A 768 16.98 -7.96 23.88
CA SER A 768 16.67 -7.87 22.46
C SER A 768 15.24 -7.38 22.25
N TYR A 769 14.99 -6.70 21.13
CA TYR A 769 13.62 -6.44 20.67
C TYR A 769 12.97 -7.69 20.07
N GLY A 770 13.77 -8.61 19.52
CA GLY A 770 13.32 -9.87 19.00
C GLY A 770 14.52 -10.74 18.58
N ALA A 771 14.51 -11.98 18.96
CA ALA A 771 15.51 -12.97 18.57
C ALA A 771 14.80 -14.18 17.97
N TYR A 772 15.23 -14.59 16.78
CA TYR A 772 14.52 -15.56 15.97
C TYR A 772 15.44 -16.61 15.41
N THR A 773 14.85 -17.77 15.07
CA THR A 773 15.48 -18.75 14.19
C THR A 773 14.68 -18.83 12.89
N PHE A 774 15.36 -19.02 11.78
CA PHE A 774 14.70 -19.15 10.48
C PHE A 774 15.55 -19.98 9.51
N LEU A 775 14.89 -20.48 8.47
CA LEU A 775 15.49 -21.27 7.41
C LEU A 775 15.42 -20.47 6.11
N GLN A 776 16.56 -20.36 5.43
CA GLN A 776 16.62 -19.76 4.10
C GLN A 776 16.29 -20.83 3.06
N ASP A 777 15.10 -20.79 2.50
CA ASP A 777 14.67 -21.80 1.53
C ASP A 777 15.62 -21.98 0.34
N ALA A 778 16.02 -23.22 0.07
CA ALA A 778 16.93 -23.59 -1.01
C ALA A 778 16.65 -25.01 -1.54
N ARG A 779 17.01 -25.27 -2.81
CA ARG A 779 16.95 -26.60 -3.43
C ARG A 779 18.00 -27.56 -2.88
N GLY A 780 19.19 -27.04 -2.56
CA GLY A 780 20.24 -27.76 -1.84
C GLY A 780 20.09 -27.61 -0.33
N GLN A 781 21.12 -28.01 0.40
CA GLN A 781 21.20 -27.76 1.83
C GLN A 781 20.97 -26.27 2.07
N ARG A 782 20.14 -25.95 3.06
CA ARG A 782 19.76 -24.57 3.41
C ARG A 782 20.30 -24.17 4.77
N PRO A 783 20.62 -22.89 4.99
CA PRO A 783 21.04 -22.45 6.30
C PRO A 783 19.84 -22.38 7.25
N PHE A 784 19.99 -23.01 8.41
CA PHE A 784 19.24 -22.69 9.61
C PHE A 784 20.00 -21.57 10.32
N MET A 785 19.36 -20.47 10.62
CA MET A 785 19.98 -19.27 11.16
C MET A 785 19.33 -18.86 12.46
N VAL A 786 20.16 -18.41 13.41
CA VAL A 786 19.75 -17.74 14.64
C VAL A 786 20.09 -16.25 14.48
N TYR A 787 19.12 -15.39 14.61
CA TYR A 787 19.23 -13.96 14.49
C TYR A 787 18.87 -13.28 15.80
N ALA A 788 19.79 -12.55 16.40
CA ALA A 788 19.56 -11.85 17.66
C ALA A 788 20.28 -10.49 17.69
N PRO A 789 19.59 -9.39 17.42
CA PRO A 789 20.07 -8.06 17.73
C PRO A 789 19.92 -7.81 19.23
N VAL A 790 21.04 -7.58 19.92
CA VAL A 790 21.06 -7.45 21.38
C VAL A 790 21.79 -6.19 21.80
N GLN A 791 21.51 -5.69 23.00
CA GLN A 791 22.28 -4.59 23.61
C GLN A 791 23.78 -4.95 23.60
N THR A 792 24.62 -3.99 23.23
CA THR A 792 26.07 -4.23 23.04
C THR A 792 26.75 -4.80 24.28
N ASP A 793 26.40 -4.34 25.49
CA ASP A 793 26.91 -4.85 26.76
C ASP A 793 26.40 -6.28 27.13
N LYS A 794 25.42 -6.77 26.41
CA LYS A 794 24.81 -8.10 26.59
C LYS A 794 25.23 -9.12 25.52
N THR A 795 26.12 -8.77 24.61
CA THR A 795 26.57 -9.67 23.53
C THR A 795 27.08 -11.03 24.04
N GLY A 796 28.01 -11.04 24.96
CA GLY A 796 28.56 -12.26 25.56
C GLY A 796 27.51 -13.08 26.32
N PRO A 797 26.77 -12.48 27.27
CA PRO A 797 25.66 -13.14 27.94
C PRO A 797 24.61 -13.72 26.98
N SER A 798 24.25 -13.00 25.91
CA SER A 798 23.26 -13.47 24.91
C SER A 798 23.76 -14.69 24.14
N LEU A 799 25.03 -14.73 23.77
CA LEU A 799 25.63 -15.91 23.15
C LEU A 799 25.55 -17.17 24.05
N LEU A 800 25.75 -16.98 25.37
CA LEU A 800 25.62 -18.05 26.33
C LEU A 800 24.17 -18.56 26.49
N GLU A 801 23.19 -17.63 26.51
CA GLU A 801 21.78 -17.99 26.57
C GLU A 801 21.31 -18.67 25.27
N LEU A 802 21.70 -18.17 24.10
CA LEU A 802 21.40 -18.82 22.81
C LEU A 802 21.95 -20.25 22.78
N LYS A 803 23.22 -20.44 23.15
CA LYS A 803 23.84 -21.78 23.24
C LYS A 803 23.11 -22.68 24.22
N LYS A 804 22.69 -22.16 25.35
CA LYS A 804 21.93 -22.87 26.38
C LYS A 804 20.57 -23.32 25.84
N GLU A 805 19.80 -22.42 25.18
CA GLU A 805 18.49 -22.79 24.61
C GLU A 805 18.61 -23.84 23.51
N LEU A 806 19.56 -23.69 22.59
CA LEU A 806 19.79 -24.66 21.53
C LEU A 806 20.20 -26.05 22.10
N ASN A 807 21.09 -26.06 23.06
CA ASN A 807 21.50 -27.32 23.70
C ASN A 807 20.37 -27.94 24.54
N ALA A 808 19.58 -27.12 25.23
CA ALA A 808 18.46 -27.60 26.03
C ALA A 808 17.37 -28.22 25.15
N TYR A 809 17.12 -27.63 23.97
CA TYR A 809 16.13 -28.13 23.03
C TYR A 809 16.42 -29.57 22.55
N ILE A 810 17.68 -29.89 22.25
CA ILE A 810 18.13 -31.22 21.84
C ILE A 810 18.54 -32.12 23.00
N GLY A 811 18.53 -31.62 24.23
CA GLY A 811 19.00 -32.32 25.44
C GLY A 811 17.93 -32.47 26.51
N ASP A 812 18.07 -31.68 27.58
CA ASP A 812 17.28 -31.85 28.82
C ASP A 812 15.92 -31.16 28.81
N LYS A 813 15.63 -30.34 27.82
CA LYS A 813 14.32 -29.68 27.63
C LYS A 813 13.81 -29.86 26.19
N PRO A 814 13.47 -31.10 25.79
CA PRO A 814 12.95 -31.36 24.45
C PRO A 814 11.63 -30.61 24.20
N PRO A 815 11.13 -30.58 22.95
CA PRO A 815 9.83 -29.98 22.62
C PRO A 815 8.71 -30.54 23.49
N MET A 816 7.77 -29.67 23.89
CA MET A 816 6.61 -30.07 24.71
C MET A 816 5.36 -30.19 23.85
N ALA A 817 4.36 -30.95 24.33
CA ALA A 817 3.10 -31.15 23.62
C ALA A 817 2.35 -29.87 23.31
N ASN A 818 2.35 -28.92 24.24
CA ASN A 818 1.71 -27.61 24.04
C ASN A 818 2.44 -26.71 23.02
N GLU A 819 3.76 -26.86 22.87
CA GLU A 819 4.54 -26.16 21.85
C GLU A 819 4.22 -26.72 20.46
N LEU A 820 4.20 -28.06 20.33
CA LEU A 820 3.78 -28.70 19.08
C LEU A 820 2.34 -28.35 18.71
N GLU A 821 1.42 -28.38 19.68
CA GLU A 821 0.01 -28.05 19.43
C GLU A 821 -0.15 -26.58 18.97
N ARG A 822 0.56 -25.65 19.59
CA ARG A 822 0.57 -24.25 19.18
C ARG A 822 1.12 -24.09 17.76
N ALA A 823 2.24 -24.74 17.41
CA ALA A 823 2.80 -24.70 16.08
C ALA A 823 1.84 -25.28 15.02
N ARG A 824 1.13 -26.38 15.34
CA ARG A 824 0.08 -26.93 14.47
C ARG A 824 -1.07 -25.95 14.25
N LEU A 825 -1.60 -25.39 15.34
CA LEU A 825 -2.73 -24.47 15.27
C LEU A 825 -2.39 -23.21 14.48
N ASP A 826 -1.21 -22.65 14.68
CA ASP A 826 -0.72 -21.49 13.97
C ASP A 826 -0.65 -21.77 12.46
N GLU A 827 0.04 -22.82 12.07
CA GLU A 827 0.21 -23.19 10.67
C GLU A 827 -1.11 -23.58 10.00
N VAL A 828 -1.90 -24.46 10.62
CA VAL A 828 -3.14 -24.97 10.03
C VAL A 828 -4.22 -23.88 9.91
N ARG A 829 -4.37 -23.06 10.95
CA ARG A 829 -5.41 -22.01 10.96
C ARG A 829 -5.09 -20.80 10.10
N SER A 830 -3.80 -20.51 9.87
CA SER A 830 -3.38 -19.44 8.99
C SER A 830 -3.46 -19.79 7.49
N LEU A 831 -3.49 -21.08 7.12
CA LEU A 831 -3.49 -21.53 5.72
C LEU A 831 -4.55 -20.84 4.84
N PRO A 832 -5.83 -20.73 5.24
CA PRO A 832 -6.84 -20.10 4.38
C PRO A 832 -6.52 -18.63 4.04
N GLY A 833 -5.99 -17.88 5.02
CA GLY A 833 -5.54 -16.50 4.82
C GLY A 833 -4.28 -16.40 3.95
N GLN A 834 -3.38 -17.39 4.04
CA GLN A 834 -2.15 -17.40 3.23
C GLN A 834 -2.42 -17.54 1.74
N PHE A 835 -3.58 -18.05 1.32
CA PHE A 835 -3.95 -18.25 -0.09
C PHE A 835 -5.16 -17.41 -0.52
N GLU A 836 -5.41 -16.30 0.15
CA GLU A 836 -6.55 -15.43 -0.12
C GLU A 836 -6.46 -14.75 -1.50
N THR A 837 -5.28 -14.35 -1.94
CA THR A 837 -5.11 -13.59 -3.19
C THR A 837 -4.60 -14.46 -4.35
N ALA A 838 -4.84 -14.00 -5.58
CA ALA A 838 -4.27 -14.64 -6.77
C ALA A 838 -2.73 -14.61 -6.76
N GLU A 839 -2.14 -13.57 -6.20
CA GLU A 839 -0.68 -13.46 -6.03
C GLU A 839 -0.15 -14.50 -5.05
N ALA A 840 -0.81 -14.72 -3.93
CA ALA A 840 -0.42 -15.75 -2.94
C ALA A 840 -0.49 -17.17 -3.54
N VAL A 841 -1.54 -17.46 -4.32
CA VAL A 841 -1.62 -18.71 -5.10
C VAL A 841 -0.48 -18.80 -6.10
N MET A 842 -0.15 -17.72 -6.82
CA MET A 842 0.99 -17.65 -7.75
C MET A 842 2.30 -18.00 -7.04
N TYR A 843 2.58 -17.40 -5.87
CA TYR A 843 3.80 -17.71 -5.10
C TYR A 843 3.86 -19.17 -4.66
N SER A 844 2.73 -19.78 -4.30
CA SER A 844 2.66 -21.20 -3.96
C SER A 844 3.02 -22.09 -5.15
N LEU A 845 2.50 -21.78 -6.34
CA LEU A 845 2.82 -22.51 -7.58
C LEU A 845 4.30 -22.38 -7.95
N LEU A 846 4.87 -21.18 -7.86
CA LEU A 846 6.28 -20.91 -8.09
C LEU A 846 7.18 -21.68 -7.10
N SER A 847 6.80 -21.71 -5.83
CA SER A 847 7.48 -22.46 -4.77
C SER A 847 7.39 -23.97 -5.02
N SER A 848 6.22 -24.48 -5.36
CA SER A 848 6.03 -25.90 -5.70
C SER A 848 6.94 -26.32 -6.84
N LYS A 849 7.03 -25.51 -7.90
CA LYS A 849 7.96 -25.75 -9.00
C LYS A 849 9.42 -25.69 -8.55
N ARG A 850 9.80 -24.69 -7.75
CA ARG A 850 11.15 -24.49 -7.25
C ARG A 850 11.63 -25.70 -6.46
N PHE A 851 10.77 -26.31 -5.63
CA PHE A 851 11.12 -27.42 -4.74
C PHE A 851 10.63 -28.77 -5.22
N ASN A 852 10.20 -28.88 -6.46
CA ASN A 852 9.73 -30.12 -7.10
C ASN A 852 8.59 -30.79 -6.31
N ARG A 853 7.59 -29.97 -5.88
CA ARG A 853 6.37 -30.42 -5.19
C ARG A 853 5.19 -30.41 -6.17
N GLU A 854 4.17 -31.21 -5.87
CA GLU A 854 2.88 -31.10 -6.56
C GLU A 854 2.27 -29.73 -6.36
N TYR A 855 1.52 -29.23 -7.34
CA TYR A 855 0.96 -27.85 -7.27
C TYR A 855 -0.16 -27.72 -6.22
N ASN A 856 -0.81 -28.83 -5.86
CA ASN A 856 -1.78 -28.87 -4.76
C ASN A 856 -1.14 -29.16 -3.39
N TYR A 857 0.18 -29.04 -3.27
CA TYR A 857 0.92 -29.25 -2.02
C TYR A 857 0.30 -28.55 -0.81
N PRO A 858 -0.27 -27.30 -0.92
CA PRO A 858 -0.92 -26.65 0.20
C PRO A 858 -2.05 -27.47 0.84
N GLU A 859 -2.81 -28.24 0.07
CA GLU A 859 -3.90 -29.07 0.58
C GLU A 859 -3.39 -30.21 1.50
N SER A 860 -2.17 -30.66 1.26
CA SER A 860 -1.53 -31.69 2.08
C SER A 860 -0.98 -31.20 3.41
N LEU A 861 -0.85 -29.87 3.60
CA LEU A 861 -0.20 -29.28 4.78
C LEU A 861 -1.00 -29.56 6.07
N VAL A 862 -2.33 -29.47 6.02
CA VAL A 862 -3.19 -29.75 7.18
C VAL A 862 -2.92 -31.16 7.73
N GLU A 863 -2.96 -32.17 6.86
CA GLU A 863 -2.68 -33.56 7.25
C GLU A 863 -1.26 -33.73 7.77
N LYS A 864 -0.27 -33.15 7.09
CA LYS A 864 1.15 -33.27 7.45
C LYS A 864 1.44 -32.63 8.81
N TYR A 865 0.93 -31.42 9.09
CA TYR A 865 1.12 -30.79 10.40
C TYR A 865 0.37 -31.55 11.50
N ASN A 866 -0.86 -31.99 11.25
CA ASN A 866 -1.64 -32.77 12.20
C ASN A 866 -1.02 -34.15 12.48
N GLY A 867 -0.28 -34.72 11.53
CA GLY A 867 0.42 -35.99 11.68
C GLY A 867 1.72 -35.95 12.47
N LEU A 868 2.26 -34.74 12.79
CA LEU A 868 3.52 -34.63 13.52
C LEU A 868 3.42 -35.16 14.95
N SER A 869 4.47 -35.82 15.40
CA SER A 869 4.69 -36.20 16.78
C SER A 869 5.81 -35.39 17.44
N LEU A 870 5.98 -35.48 18.74
CA LEU A 870 7.10 -34.82 19.44
C LEU A 870 8.46 -35.37 19.01
N ASP A 871 8.50 -36.66 18.65
CA ASP A 871 9.75 -37.32 18.20
C ASP A 871 10.22 -36.76 16.84
N ASP A 872 9.30 -36.25 16.02
CA ASP A 872 9.63 -35.60 14.72
C ASP A 872 10.34 -34.26 14.90
N LEU A 873 10.16 -33.60 16.04
CA LEU A 873 10.76 -32.29 16.35
C LEU A 873 12.11 -32.43 17.09
N SER A 874 12.56 -33.65 17.44
CA SER A 874 13.73 -33.89 18.30
C SER A 874 15.02 -34.18 17.55
#